data_3be390b5bb21e2809203b898eba726bf
#
_entry.id   3be390b5bb21e2809203b898eba726bf
#
_cell.length_a   1.000
_cell.length_b   1.000
_cell.length_c   1.000
_cell.angle_alpha   90.00
_cell.angle_beta   90.00
_cell.angle_gamma   90.00
#
_symmetry.space_group_name_H-M   'P 1'
#
loop_
_entity.id
_entity.type
_entity.pdbx_description
1 polymer ?
#
loop_
_entity_poly.entity_id
_entity_poly.type
_entity_poly.pdbx_seq_one_letter_code
_entity_poly.pdbx_strand_id
1 'polypeptide(L)'
;STYNWTRGTSLEDGQSLGNVIANNRTININGSFNLEKLYNHIPFLKKTNDRFNKRGNISAQTKKKNDIAKRNLKKGNKEDSKLPKNKKSFEKEIKLLPDTSVVITHGKNSKRLIVSAKTKDGKVFKLKYTTVDNNKIKIRSSADTATTIKLLVSPKEPLDNQKWYKTAQVIARGLMAVRNFNISYRNQYGLSLPGFLPEIGDMFGQKRGDIMSPGLDFAFGFVNDDYVKKSAERGWLLMADSIATPATSSKTEDLQLRMTLEPVKDLKIDLNASRTQTTAKSVQYMYQGMPTTQSGTFTMTTISLGSAFESMGDANNGYYSKSFEKFCNSLEGFRQRVENQYAGAVYPAGTTHGGETFNPENGTVNKYSADVMVPAFLSTYTSMGGSSLELFPTLSRLLPNWSVRYSGLGRLPWFSEVFKSFNINHAYKSIYAVGSYSSFSTYQEYMNGLGFITDATTGNPTPSSMFNVSTVSINESFSPLLGVDMTFQNNLTAKVEYRTTRVLSLSMTSVQLNESSSNDWVIGMGYKVNNFDFFGLLGNGNKSRKVKNNKNKNQNDKNKSSSSNKNNRSGFNTDLNLRLDLSFRKQAAICRDIASMTSTASSGNSAFKLSFAADYTLSRLLTMSFYYDRQTNTPLLSSSSYPTTTTDFGLSLKFSLTR
;
A
#
# COMPACT_ATOMS: atom_id res chain seq x y z
N SER A 1 4.02 18.88 23.70
CA SER A 1 5.15 19.82 23.73
C SER A 1 6.01 19.55 24.96
N THR A 2 7.31 19.67 24.80
CA THR A 2 8.27 19.66 25.92
C THR A 2 9.08 20.96 25.86
N TYR A 3 9.27 21.56 27.01
CA TYR A 3 10.13 22.71 27.19
C TYR A 3 11.20 22.35 28.23
N ASN A 4 12.46 22.57 27.88
CA ASN A 4 13.60 22.33 28.73
C ASN A 4 14.45 23.61 28.83
N TRP A 5 15.03 23.84 29.97
CA TRP A 5 16.06 24.85 30.14
C TRP A 5 17.20 24.29 30.95
N THR A 6 18.41 24.71 30.63
CA THR A 6 19.63 24.34 31.35
C THR A 6 20.33 25.63 31.72
N ARG A 7 20.63 25.76 33.01
CA ARG A 7 21.38 26.90 33.52
C ARG A 7 22.80 26.85 32.95
N GLY A 8 23.24 27.97 32.37
CA GLY A 8 24.59 28.10 31.86
C GLY A 8 25.62 28.11 33.03
N THR A 9 26.81 27.66 32.69
CA THR A 9 27.99 27.80 33.57
C THR A 9 28.61 29.17 33.38
N SER A 10 29.18 29.70 34.46
CA SER A 10 30.05 30.88 34.36
C SER A 10 31.47 30.45 34.02
N LEU A 11 32.14 31.20 33.17
CA LEU A 11 33.57 31.04 32.94
C LEU A 11 34.35 31.40 34.20
N GLU A 12 35.63 31.03 34.30
CA GLU A 12 36.52 31.33 35.45
C GLU A 12 36.63 32.84 35.71
N ASP A 13 36.42 33.66 34.70
CA ASP A 13 36.40 35.13 34.79
C ASP A 13 35.06 35.72 35.31
N GLY A 14 34.13 34.90 35.73
CA GLY A 14 32.80 35.28 36.21
C GLY A 14 31.79 35.71 35.13
N GLN A 15 32.13 35.62 33.85
CA GLN A 15 31.21 35.87 32.72
C GLN A 15 30.20 34.71 32.62
N SER A 16 28.91 35.04 32.63
CA SER A 16 27.84 34.06 32.41
C SER A 16 27.71 33.74 30.90
N LEU A 17 27.71 32.49 30.54
CA LEU A 17 27.44 32.02 29.18
C LEU A 17 25.94 32.04 28.83
N GLY A 18 25.10 32.57 29.72
CA GLY A 18 23.65 32.52 29.57
C GLY A 18 23.07 31.11 29.75
N ASN A 19 21.78 30.98 29.66
CA ASN A 19 21.07 29.70 29.74
C ASN A 19 20.89 29.08 28.37
N VAL A 20 20.64 27.79 28.31
CA VAL A 20 20.17 27.10 27.10
C VAL A 20 18.70 26.81 27.27
N ILE A 21 17.86 27.34 26.40
CA ILE A 21 16.44 27.01 26.34
C ILE A 21 16.17 26.14 25.11
N ALA A 22 15.33 25.14 25.27
CA ALA A 22 14.96 24.28 24.18
C ALA A 22 13.47 23.88 24.27
N ASN A 23 12.81 23.86 23.13
CA ASN A 23 11.47 23.31 23.02
C ASN A 23 11.42 22.20 22.00
N ASN A 24 10.45 21.31 22.13
CA ASN A 24 10.10 20.32 21.13
C ASN A 24 8.58 20.15 21.13
N ARG A 25 7.97 20.35 19.98
CA ARG A 25 6.54 20.17 19.75
C ARG A 25 6.30 19.08 18.71
N THR A 26 5.38 18.18 19.02
CA THR A 26 4.89 17.17 18.06
C THR A 26 3.38 17.30 17.92
N ILE A 27 2.92 17.56 16.70
CA ILE A 27 1.51 17.56 16.35
C ILE A 27 1.27 16.28 15.53
N ASN A 28 0.37 15.42 16.02
CA ASN A 28 -0.06 14.22 15.33
C ASN A 28 -1.55 14.33 15.01
N ILE A 29 -1.89 14.26 13.74
CA ILE A 29 -3.27 14.24 13.26
C ILE A 29 -3.50 12.90 12.60
N ASN A 30 -4.36 12.07 13.20
CA ASN A 30 -4.69 10.76 12.68
C ASN A 30 -6.20 10.69 12.40
N GLY A 31 -6.55 10.44 11.15
CA GLY A 31 -7.92 10.24 10.71
C GLY A 31 -8.09 8.82 10.17
N SER A 32 -9.12 8.12 10.64
CA SER A 32 -9.50 6.81 10.12
C SER A 32 -10.97 6.81 9.74
N PHE A 33 -11.25 6.64 8.45
CA PHE A 33 -12.59 6.67 7.88
C PHE A 33 -12.95 5.28 7.39
N ASN A 34 -13.86 4.62 8.11
CA ASN A 34 -14.46 3.36 7.66
C ASN A 34 -15.71 3.67 6.83
N LEU A 35 -15.53 3.77 5.52
CA LEU A 35 -16.61 4.09 4.58
C LEU A 35 -17.62 2.94 4.45
N GLU A 36 -17.23 1.70 4.72
CA GLU A 36 -18.15 0.58 4.74
C GLU A 36 -19.24 0.75 5.81
N LYS A 37 -18.89 1.24 6.99
CA LYS A 37 -19.88 1.58 8.03
C LYS A 37 -20.82 2.68 7.54
N LEU A 38 -20.28 3.73 6.90
CA LEU A 38 -21.07 4.82 6.33
C LEU A 38 -22.05 4.32 5.26
N TYR A 39 -21.60 3.46 4.36
CA TYR A 39 -22.46 2.87 3.31
C TYR A 39 -23.61 2.05 3.89
N ASN A 40 -23.40 1.38 5.03
CA ASN A 40 -24.42 0.57 5.68
C ASN A 40 -25.55 1.39 6.32
N HIS A 41 -25.39 2.71 6.49
CA HIS A 41 -26.49 3.59 6.93
C HIS A 41 -27.50 3.89 5.82
N ILE A 42 -27.11 3.76 4.55
CA ILE A 42 -27.98 3.98 3.40
C ILE A 42 -28.59 2.63 2.99
N PRO A 43 -29.94 2.44 3.10
CA PRO A 43 -30.57 1.13 2.88
C PRO A 43 -30.28 0.50 1.52
N PHE A 44 -30.19 1.31 0.45
CA PHE A 44 -29.84 0.85 -0.90
C PHE A 44 -28.39 0.31 -0.96
N LEU A 45 -27.43 1.03 -0.38
CA LEU A 45 -26.02 0.64 -0.36
C LEU A 45 -25.79 -0.59 0.53
N LYS A 46 -26.49 -0.66 1.68
CA LYS A 46 -26.49 -1.84 2.55
C LYS A 46 -26.98 -3.09 1.82
N LYS A 47 -28.13 -3.00 1.15
CA LYS A 47 -28.65 -4.10 0.34
C LYS A 47 -27.70 -4.52 -0.78
N THR A 48 -27.02 -3.54 -1.37
CA THR A 48 -25.99 -3.80 -2.39
C THR A 48 -24.83 -4.58 -1.79
N ASN A 49 -24.25 -4.13 -0.68
CA ASN A 49 -23.20 -4.84 0.04
C ASN A 49 -23.63 -6.27 0.41
N ASP A 50 -24.79 -6.44 1.03
CA ASP A 50 -25.33 -7.74 1.42
C ASP A 50 -25.47 -8.70 0.23
N ARG A 51 -25.92 -8.18 -0.90
CA ARG A 51 -26.08 -8.98 -2.12
C ARG A 51 -24.73 -9.49 -2.64
N PHE A 52 -23.72 -8.62 -2.72
CA PHE A 52 -22.41 -9.00 -3.20
C PHE A 52 -21.63 -9.86 -2.19
N ASN A 53 -21.84 -9.66 -0.88
CA ASN A 53 -21.21 -10.47 0.16
C ASN A 53 -21.87 -11.86 0.31
N LYS A 54 -23.22 -11.94 0.23
CA LYS A 54 -23.98 -13.22 0.34
C LYS A 54 -23.79 -14.15 -0.85
N ARG A 55 -23.47 -13.66 -2.04
CA ARG A 55 -23.31 -14.47 -3.25
C ARG A 55 -22.24 -15.57 -3.13
N GLY A 56 -21.31 -15.45 -2.15
CA GLY A 56 -20.32 -16.49 -1.84
C GLY A 56 -20.82 -17.62 -0.93
N ASN A 57 -21.82 -17.34 -0.08
CA ASN A 57 -22.37 -18.37 0.84
C ASN A 57 -23.46 -19.24 0.20
N ILE A 58 -24.11 -18.72 -0.85
CA ILE A 58 -25.18 -19.45 -1.55
C ILE A 58 -24.63 -20.65 -2.33
N SER A 59 -23.41 -20.57 -2.88
CA SER A 59 -22.83 -21.70 -3.61
C SER A 59 -22.55 -22.92 -2.73
N ALA A 60 -22.11 -22.73 -1.49
CA ALA A 60 -21.85 -23.82 -0.54
C ALA A 60 -23.15 -24.43 0.03
N GLN A 61 -24.15 -23.59 0.31
CA GLN A 61 -25.45 -24.08 0.77
C GLN A 61 -26.27 -24.72 -0.34
N THR A 62 -26.16 -24.24 -1.58
CA THR A 62 -26.83 -24.82 -2.74
C THR A 62 -26.20 -26.15 -3.14
N LYS A 63 -24.86 -26.29 -3.04
CA LYS A 63 -24.20 -27.59 -3.20
C LYS A 63 -24.66 -28.61 -2.13
N LYS A 64 -24.71 -28.22 -0.85
CA LYS A 64 -25.24 -29.10 0.22
C LYS A 64 -26.69 -29.49 0.00
N LYS A 65 -27.57 -28.55 -0.42
CA LYS A 65 -28.96 -28.88 -0.76
C LYS A 65 -29.08 -29.76 -2.00
N ASN A 66 -28.29 -29.52 -3.05
CA ASN A 66 -28.29 -30.31 -4.26
C ASN A 66 -27.70 -31.72 -4.02
N ASP A 67 -26.69 -31.85 -3.15
CA ASP A 67 -26.12 -33.14 -2.79
C ASP A 67 -27.06 -33.97 -1.90
N ILE A 68 -27.82 -33.32 -1.01
CA ILE A 68 -28.89 -33.95 -0.23
C ILE A 68 -30.06 -34.36 -1.15
N ALA A 69 -30.43 -33.47 -2.10
CA ALA A 69 -31.47 -33.77 -3.08
C ALA A 69 -31.06 -34.94 -4.02
N LYS A 70 -29.79 -34.99 -4.47
CA LYS A 70 -29.27 -36.13 -5.27
C LYS A 70 -29.15 -37.41 -4.48
N ARG A 71 -28.87 -37.39 -3.18
CA ARG A 71 -28.88 -38.55 -2.30
C ARG A 71 -30.30 -39.10 -2.07
N ASN A 72 -31.29 -38.21 -1.97
CA ASN A 72 -32.71 -38.60 -1.81
C ASN A 72 -33.33 -39.08 -3.13
N LEU A 73 -32.85 -38.64 -4.30
CA LEU A 73 -33.29 -39.14 -5.62
C LEU A 73 -32.74 -40.53 -5.98
N LYS A 74 -31.71 -41.03 -5.28
CA LYS A 74 -31.22 -42.41 -5.46
C LYS A 74 -31.97 -43.44 -4.62
N LYS A 75 -32.97 -43.03 -3.84
CA LYS A 75 -33.73 -43.93 -2.93
C LYS A 75 -35.26 -43.85 -3.11
N GLY A 76 -35.79 -43.68 -4.28
CA GLY A 76 -37.25 -43.71 -4.42
C GLY A 76 -37.72 -43.59 -5.87
N ASN A 77 -38.61 -44.51 -6.22
CA ASN A 77 -39.28 -44.77 -7.46
C ASN A 77 -39.65 -43.55 -8.33
N LYS A 78 -39.58 -43.81 -9.64
CA LYS A 78 -40.22 -43.03 -10.69
C LYS A 78 -41.73 -42.98 -10.44
N GLU A 79 -42.24 -41.81 -10.14
CA GLU A 79 -43.62 -41.44 -10.51
C GLU A 79 -43.63 -39.96 -10.89
N ASP A 80 -44.26 -39.75 -12.04
CA ASP A 80 -44.42 -38.45 -12.69
C ASP A 80 -45.13 -37.43 -11.78
N SER A 81 -44.46 -36.38 -11.45
CA SER A 81 -45.13 -35.10 -11.09
C SER A 81 -44.58 -33.97 -11.93
N LYS A 82 -45.16 -33.77 -13.08
CA LYS A 82 -45.13 -32.49 -13.80
C LYS A 82 -45.74 -31.43 -12.87
N LEU A 83 -44.89 -30.73 -12.09
CA LEU A 83 -45.32 -29.48 -11.43
C LEU A 83 -45.74 -28.49 -12.49
N PRO A 84 -46.99 -27.93 -12.41
CA PRO A 84 -47.47 -26.98 -13.37
C PRO A 84 -46.55 -25.74 -13.36
N LYS A 85 -46.08 -25.32 -14.53
CA LYS A 85 -45.40 -24.03 -14.74
C LYS A 85 -46.35 -22.96 -14.21
N ASN A 86 -46.05 -22.38 -13.02
CA ASN A 86 -46.82 -21.33 -12.40
C ASN A 86 -46.94 -20.18 -13.42
N LYS A 87 -48.17 -20.03 -14.01
CA LYS A 87 -48.46 -18.90 -14.89
C LYS A 87 -48.17 -17.63 -14.11
N LYS A 88 -47.27 -16.78 -14.59
CA LYS A 88 -46.87 -15.55 -13.92
C LYS A 88 -48.04 -14.60 -13.65
N SER A 89 -49.11 -14.72 -14.35
CA SER A 89 -50.33 -13.91 -14.25
C SER A 89 -51.54 -14.76 -13.93
N PHE A 90 -52.47 -14.20 -13.19
CA PHE A 90 -53.82 -14.73 -12.95
C PHE A 90 -54.75 -13.98 -13.88
N GLU A 91 -55.54 -14.70 -14.68
CA GLU A 91 -56.53 -14.16 -15.59
C GLU A 91 -57.89 -14.72 -15.23
N LYS A 92 -58.89 -13.84 -15.17
CA LYS A 92 -60.30 -14.23 -14.93
C LYS A 92 -61.23 -13.21 -15.60
N GLU A 93 -62.25 -13.71 -16.27
CA GLU A 93 -63.37 -12.91 -16.73
C GLU A 93 -64.36 -12.70 -15.62
N ILE A 94 -64.83 -11.46 -15.43
CA ILE A 94 -65.68 -11.05 -14.35
C ILE A 94 -66.71 -10.08 -14.90
N LYS A 95 -68.00 -10.31 -14.56
CA LYS A 95 -69.09 -9.37 -14.80
C LYS A 95 -69.20 -8.45 -13.60
N LEU A 96 -68.94 -7.17 -13.79
CA LEU A 96 -69.11 -6.14 -12.76
C LEU A 96 -70.42 -5.48 -12.93
N LEU A 97 -71.24 -5.48 -11.87
CA LEU A 97 -72.48 -4.74 -11.78
C LEU A 97 -72.22 -3.31 -11.28
N PRO A 98 -73.02 -2.33 -11.62
CA PRO A 98 -72.90 -0.96 -11.12
C PRO A 98 -72.87 -0.93 -9.58
N ASP A 99 -71.95 -0.09 -9.06
CA ASP A 99 -71.76 0.20 -7.64
C ASP A 99 -71.57 -1.02 -6.71
N THR A 100 -71.12 -2.16 -7.28
CA THR A 100 -70.83 -3.38 -6.51
C THR A 100 -69.30 -3.58 -6.30
N SER A 101 -68.98 -4.28 -5.22
CA SER A 101 -67.63 -4.70 -4.96
C SER A 101 -67.48 -6.22 -4.97
N VAL A 102 -66.51 -6.73 -5.70
CA VAL A 102 -66.23 -8.17 -5.85
C VAL A 102 -64.87 -8.53 -5.25
N VAL A 103 -64.88 -9.56 -4.40
CA VAL A 103 -63.63 -10.10 -3.86
C VAL A 103 -63.13 -11.22 -4.73
N ILE A 104 -61.85 -11.16 -5.15
CA ILE A 104 -61.22 -12.12 -6.04
C ILE A 104 -60.04 -12.73 -5.38
N THR A 105 -59.97 -14.05 -5.38
CA THR A 105 -58.78 -14.81 -4.95
C THR A 105 -57.88 -15.06 -6.13
N HIS A 106 -56.71 -14.44 -6.12
CA HIS A 106 -55.72 -14.55 -7.20
C HIS A 106 -54.57 -15.56 -6.89
N GLY A 107 -54.42 -15.97 -5.63
CA GLY A 107 -53.46 -17.01 -5.23
C GLY A 107 -51.98 -16.69 -5.50
N LYS A 108 -51.57 -15.41 -5.62
CA LYS A 108 -50.21 -15.00 -5.96
C LYS A 108 -49.33 -14.73 -4.76
N ASN A 109 -49.87 -14.86 -3.56
CA ASN A 109 -49.16 -14.67 -2.29
C ASN A 109 -48.31 -13.36 -2.24
N SER A 110 -48.87 -12.26 -2.73
CA SER A 110 -48.27 -10.94 -2.78
C SER A 110 -49.28 -9.81 -2.54
N LYS A 111 -48.88 -8.84 -1.69
CA LYS A 111 -49.67 -7.59 -1.49
C LYS A 111 -49.37 -6.56 -2.58
N ARG A 112 -48.23 -6.68 -3.28
CA ARG A 112 -47.86 -5.75 -4.35
C ARG A 112 -48.22 -6.35 -5.70
N LEU A 113 -49.31 -5.86 -6.29
CA LEU A 113 -49.89 -6.38 -7.51
C LEU A 113 -49.94 -5.32 -8.60
N ILE A 114 -49.83 -5.75 -9.84
CA ILE A 114 -50.19 -5.02 -11.04
C ILE A 114 -51.55 -5.61 -11.47
N VAL A 115 -52.59 -4.82 -11.38
CA VAL A 115 -53.96 -5.22 -11.77
C VAL A 115 -54.32 -4.42 -13.00
N SER A 116 -54.62 -5.09 -14.09
CA SER A 116 -55.12 -4.48 -15.32
C SER A 116 -56.41 -5.19 -15.78
N ALA A 117 -57.34 -4.45 -16.36
CA ALA A 117 -58.54 -4.98 -16.92
C ALA A 117 -58.76 -4.48 -18.33
N LYS A 118 -59.37 -5.33 -19.17
CA LYS A 118 -59.78 -5.00 -20.53
C LYS A 118 -61.22 -5.41 -20.72
N THR A 119 -61.99 -4.61 -21.46
CA THR A 119 -63.33 -4.96 -21.91
C THR A 119 -63.24 -6.03 -23.01
N LYS A 120 -64.41 -6.67 -23.38
CA LYS A 120 -64.42 -7.63 -24.50
C LYS A 120 -63.87 -7.06 -25.78
N ASP A 121 -64.04 -5.76 -25.99
CA ASP A 121 -63.56 -5.01 -27.20
C ASP A 121 -62.07 -4.63 -27.11
N GLY A 122 -61.33 -5.14 -26.12
CA GLY A 122 -59.89 -4.90 -25.96
C GLY A 122 -59.48 -3.55 -25.37
N LYS A 123 -60.43 -2.66 -25.04
CA LYS A 123 -60.18 -1.35 -24.44
C LYS A 123 -59.77 -1.50 -22.97
N VAL A 124 -58.79 -0.68 -22.52
CA VAL A 124 -58.32 -0.67 -21.13
C VAL A 124 -59.40 -0.11 -20.22
N PHE A 125 -59.80 -0.88 -19.20
CA PHE A 125 -60.80 -0.50 -18.20
C PHE A 125 -60.09 -0.04 -16.90
N LYS A 126 -60.37 1.19 -16.44
CA LYS A 126 -59.79 1.70 -15.19
C LYS A 126 -60.52 1.07 -13.99
N LEU A 127 -59.75 0.34 -13.17
CA LEU A 127 -60.24 -0.33 -11.98
C LEU A 127 -59.72 0.36 -10.71
N LYS A 128 -60.61 0.52 -9.71
CA LYS A 128 -60.21 0.78 -8.32
C LYS A 128 -60.21 -0.55 -7.56
N TYR A 129 -59.07 -0.90 -6.98
CA TYR A 129 -58.93 -2.13 -6.18
C TYR A 129 -58.23 -1.86 -4.87
N THR A 130 -58.55 -2.66 -3.85
CA THR A 130 -57.89 -2.70 -2.56
C THR A 130 -57.43 -4.12 -2.30
N THR A 131 -56.22 -4.30 -1.74
CA THR A 131 -55.70 -5.62 -1.33
C THR A 131 -56.30 -5.98 0.02
N VAL A 132 -57.00 -7.12 0.08
CA VAL A 132 -57.61 -7.66 1.33
C VAL A 132 -56.55 -8.46 2.10
N ASP A 133 -55.91 -9.38 1.42
CA ASP A 133 -54.79 -10.18 1.95
C ASP A 133 -53.76 -10.49 0.86
N ASN A 134 -52.77 -11.36 1.15
CA ASN A 134 -51.74 -11.74 0.19
C ASN A 134 -52.27 -12.48 -1.06
N ASN A 135 -53.47 -12.99 -1.01
CA ASN A 135 -54.10 -13.80 -2.05
C ASN A 135 -55.42 -13.27 -2.58
N LYS A 136 -55.99 -12.19 -1.97
CA LYS A 136 -57.31 -11.64 -2.31
C LYS A 136 -57.25 -10.16 -2.54
N ILE A 137 -57.93 -9.70 -3.57
CA ILE A 137 -58.21 -8.28 -3.86
C ILE A 137 -59.68 -8.01 -3.91
N LYS A 138 -60.10 -6.85 -3.45
CA LYS A 138 -61.46 -6.32 -3.57
C LYS A 138 -61.48 -5.27 -4.68
N ILE A 139 -62.26 -5.50 -5.70
CA ILE A 139 -62.42 -4.59 -6.84
C ILE A 139 -63.76 -3.89 -6.68
N ARG A 140 -63.81 -2.57 -6.83
CA ARG A 140 -65.00 -1.78 -6.88
C ARG A 140 -65.31 -1.36 -8.31
N SER A 141 -66.52 -1.59 -8.76
CA SER A 141 -67.01 -1.15 -10.08
C SER A 141 -67.10 0.37 -10.11
N SER A 142 -66.57 0.96 -11.17
CA SER A 142 -66.72 2.39 -11.49
C SER A 142 -67.55 2.58 -12.78
N ALA A 143 -68.26 1.54 -13.22
CA ALA A 143 -69.07 1.58 -14.41
C ALA A 143 -70.53 1.79 -14.07
N ASP A 144 -71.23 2.62 -14.84
CA ASP A 144 -72.69 2.91 -14.68
C ASP A 144 -73.54 1.80 -15.28
N THR A 145 -72.95 0.86 -16.01
CA THR A 145 -73.68 -0.27 -16.64
C THR A 145 -72.91 -1.60 -16.39
N ALA A 146 -73.67 -2.71 -16.39
CA ALA A 146 -73.10 -4.03 -16.21
C ALA A 146 -72.02 -4.32 -17.32
N THR A 147 -70.71 -4.42 -16.95
CA THR A 147 -69.65 -4.58 -17.91
C THR A 147 -68.89 -5.87 -17.61
N THR A 148 -68.64 -6.69 -18.64
CA THR A 148 -67.75 -7.88 -18.52
C THR A 148 -66.32 -7.48 -18.84
N ILE A 149 -65.46 -7.71 -17.90
CA ILE A 149 -64.01 -7.40 -18.02
C ILE A 149 -63.14 -8.63 -17.89
N LYS A 150 -62.07 -8.66 -18.65
CA LYS A 150 -60.99 -9.62 -18.47
C LYS A 150 -59.95 -9.03 -17.55
N LEU A 151 -59.86 -9.57 -16.32
CA LEU A 151 -58.96 -9.13 -15.27
C LEU A 151 -57.65 -9.88 -15.38
N LEU A 152 -56.53 -9.16 -15.36
CA LEU A 152 -55.18 -9.68 -15.31
C LEU A 152 -54.51 -9.20 -13.98
N VAL A 153 -54.16 -10.16 -13.11
CA VAL A 153 -53.45 -9.87 -11.85
C VAL A 153 -52.08 -10.52 -11.89
N SER A 154 -51.03 -9.73 -11.81
CA SER A 154 -49.66 -10.18 -11.75
C SER A 154 -48.97 -9.58 -10.52
N PRO A 155 -48.10 -10.37 -9.84
CA PRO A 155 -47.30 -9.80 -8.76
C PRO A 155 -46.30 -8.80 -9.35
N LYS A 156 -46.23 -7.62 -8.74
CA LYS A 156 -45.19 -6.65 -9.11
C LYS A 156 -43.85 -7.22 -8.74
N GLU A 157 -43.00 -7.40 -9.75
CA GLU A 157 -41.62 -7.93 -9.50
C GLU A 157 -40.93 -7.08 -8.43
N PRO A 158 -40.31 -7.73 -7.43
CA PRO A 158 -39.53 -7.00 -6.45
C PRO A 158 -38.47 -6.14 -7.16
N LEU A 159 -38.17 -4.96 -6.65
CA LEU A 159 -37.11 -4.08 -7.20
C LEU A 159 -35.82 -4.81 -7.41
N ASP A 160 -35.51 -5.76 -6.52
CA ASP A 160 -34.27 -6.56 -6.55
C ASP A 160 -34.14 -7.46 -7.81
N ASN A 161 -35.23 -7.73 -8.52
CA ASN A 161 -35.24 -8.55 -9.74
C ASN A 161 -35.18 -7.72 -11.03
N GLN A 162 -35.43 -6.42 -10.94
CA GLN A 162 -35.44 -5.54 -12.10
C GLN A 162 -34.02 -5.31 -12.65
N LYS A 163 -33.86 -5.35 -13.97
CA LYS A 163 -32.54 -5.22 -14.61
C LYS A 163 -31.84 -3.91 -14.25
N TRP A 164 -32.54 -2.79 -14.36
CA TRP A 164 -31.98 -1.47 -14.04
C TRP A 164 -31.49 -1.37 -12.58
N TYR A 165 -32.25 -1.95 -11.62
CA TYR A 165 -31.87 -1.95 -10.21
C TYR A 165 -30.60 -2.79 -9.98
N LYS A 166 -30.47 -3.92 -10.69
CA LYS A 166 -29.25 -4.75 -10.68
C LYS A 166 -28.07 -4.00 -11.24
N THR A 167 -28.25 -3.25 -12.34
CA THR A 167 -27.19 -2.41 -12.93
C THR A 167 -26.83 -1.28 -11.98
N ALA A 168 -27.80 -0.59 -11.39
CA ALA A 168 -27.55 0.44 -10.38
C ALA A 168 -26.76 -0.10 -9.18
N GLN A 169 -27.03 -1.33 -8.74
CA GLN A 169 -26.25 -1.97 -7.67
C GLN A 169 -24.82 -2.29 -8.08
N VAL A 170 -24.57 -2.67 -9.35
CA VAL A 170 -23.21 -2.91 -9.84
C VAL A 170 -22.42 -1.60 -9.88
N ILE A 171 -23.01 -0.53 -10.38
CA ILE A 171 -22.41 0.81 -10.39
C ILE A 171 -22.15 1.29 -8.95
N ALA A 172 -23.14 1.17 -8.08
CA ALA A 172 -23.00 1.52 -6.67
C ALA A 172 -21.87 0.71 -5.98
N ARG A 173 -21.72 -0.58 -6.32
CA ARG A 173 -20.62 -1.39 -5.80
C ARG A 173 -19.26 -0.86 -6.26
N GLY A 174 -19.15 -0.40 -7.51
CA GLY A 174 -17.94 0.25 -8.01
C GLY A 174 -17.60 1.54 -7.25
N LEU A 175 -18.60 2.39 -7.01
CA LEU A 175 -18.44 3.62 -6.23
C LEU A 175 -18.11 3.35 -4.75
N MET A 176 -18.65 2.26 -4.17
CA MET A 176 -18.33 1.78 -2.82
C MET A 176 -17.04 0.94 -2.77
N ALA A 177 -16.21 0.99 -3.82
CA ALA A 177 -14.94 0.26 -3.82
C ALA A 177 -14.02 0.69 -2.67
N VAL A 178 -14.03 1.98 -2.32
CA VAL A 178 -13.27 2.49 -1.17
C VAL A 178 -13.87 1.98 0.12
N ARG A 179 -13.09 1.18 0.89
CA ARG A 179 -13.53 0.60 2.17
C ARG A 179 -13.04 1.39 3.35
N ASN A 180 -11.74 1.64 3.36
CA ASN A 180 -11.06 2.35 4.43
C ASN A 180 -10.16 3.42 3.84
N PHE A 181 -10.12 4.58 4.47
CA PHE A 181 -9.18 5.63 4.20
C PHE A 181 -8.57 6.09 5.52
N ASN A 182 -7.24 6.11 5.58
CA ASN A 182 -6.49 6.56 6.75
C ASN A 182 -5.54 7.66 6.33
N ILE A 183 -5.50 8.72 7.11
CA ILE A 183 -4.54 9.81 7.00
C ILE A 183 -3.78 9.90 8.31
N SER A 184 -2.47 9.99 8.24
CA SER A 184 -1.60 10.28 9.37
C SER A 184 -0.67 11.42 8.97
N TYR A 185 -0.76 12.52 9.69
CA TYR A 185 0.14 13.65 9.53
C TYR A 185 0.85 13.91 10.84
N ARG A 186 2.17 13.95 10.80
CA ARG A 186 3.04 14.27 11.93
C ARG A 186 3.87 15.49 11.57
N ASN A 187 3.80 16.52 12.41
CA ASN A 187 4.67 17.69 12.33
C ASN A 187 5.42 17.80 13.66
N GLN A 188 6.72 17.64 13.60
CA GLN A 188 7.60 17.80 14.74
C GLN A 188 8.48 19.03 14.49
N TYR A 189 8.57 19.90 15.48
CA TYR A 189 9.43 21.07 15.46
C TYR A 189 10.17 21.16 16.78
N GLY A 190 11.47 21.37 16.72
CA GLY A 190 12.32 21.62 17.88
C GLY A 190 13.20 22.83 17.66
N LEU A 191 13.39 23.65 18.68
CA LEU A 191 14.30 24.79 18.68
C LEU A 191 15.16 24.73 19.96
N SER A 192 16.47 24.85 19.79
CA SER A 192 17.43 25.00 20.87
C SER A 192 18.16 26.34 20.73
N LEU A 193 18.12 27.14 21.78
CA LEU A 193 18.65 28.52 21.79
C LEU A 193 19.61 28.64 22.96
N PRO A 194 20.92 28.58 22.72
CA PRO A 194 21.95 28.85 23.72
C PRO A 194 22.13 30.34 23.95
N GLY A 195 22.79 30.73 25.02
CA GLY A 195 23.09 32.14 25.35
C GLY A 195 21.88 32.95 25.77
N PHE A 196 20.81 32.35 26.24
CA PHE A 196 19.61 33.06 26.68
C PHE A 196 19.85 33.76 28.02
N LEU A 197 19.75 35.10 28.02
CA LEU A 197 20.11 35.93 29.18
C LEU A 197 19.04 36.04 30.26
N PRO A 198 17.72 36.14 29.91
CA PRO A 198 16.71 36.33 30.92
C PRO A 198 16.68 35.21 31.93
N GLU A 199 16.43 35.57 33.18
CA GLU A 199 16.22 34.58 34.27
C GLU A 199 14.93 33.81 34.04
N ILE A 200 14.94 32.56 34.47
CA ILE A 200 13.82 31.65 34.36
C ILE A 200 13.28 31.38 35.75
N GLY A 201 12.08 31.80 36.06
CA GLY A 201 11.67 31.91 37.44
C GLY A 201 10.25 31.52 37.84
N ASP A 202 9.34 31.19 36.94
CA ASP A 202 8.01 30.72 37.33
C ASP A 202 7.77 29.25 36.98
N MET A 203 6.57 28.76 37.23
CA MET A 203 6.23 27.37 37.03
C MET A 203 6.26 26.94 35.55
N PHE A 204 6.20 27.89 34.62
CA PHE A 204 6.36 27.65 33.17
C PHE A 204 7.76 28.06 32.67
N GLY A 205 8.67 28.36 33.54
CA GLY A 205 9.99 28.84 33.20
C GLY A 205 10.00 30.24 32.62
N GLN A 206 9.02 31.07 32.94
CA GLN A 206 8.92 32.44 32.41
C GLN A 206 9.45 33.43 33.45
N LYS A 207 10.18 34.49 32.98
CA LYS A 207 10.55 35.62 33.82
C LYS A 207 9.31 36.44 34.13
N ARG A 208 9.10 36.79 35.40
CA ARG A 208 8.09 37.75 35.83
C ARG A 208 8.65 39.16 35.71
N GLY A 209 7.83 40.12 35.23
CA GLY A 209 8.17 41.49 35.04
C GLY A 209 7.43 42.04 33.81
N ASP A 210 7.88 43.20 33.29
CA ASP A 210 7.20 43.87 32.18
C ASP A 210 7.16 43.09 30.87
N ILE A 211 8.06 42.13 30.71
CA ILE A 211 8.13 41.26 29.52
C ILE A 211 8.26 39.78 29.92
N MET A 212 7.27 38.98 29.56
CA MET A 212 7.39 37.54 29.69
C MET A 212 8.45 36.97 28.74
N SER A 213 9.47 36.32 29.28
CA SER A 213 10.53 35.67 28.52
C SER A 213 10.77 34.27 29.04
N PRO A 214 10.92 33.22 28.17
CA PRO A 214 10.96 33.26 26.71
C PRO A 214 9.60 33.43 26.01
N GLY A 215 8.49 33.45 26.72
CA GLY A 215 7.13 33.50 26.20
C GLY A 215 6.42 32.19 26.25
N LEU A 216 5.09 32.20 26.42
CA LEU A 216 4.27 31.00 26.46
C LEU A 216 4.24 30.28 25.09
N ASP A 217 4.39 31.03 24.01
CA ASP A 217 4.54 30.49 22.65
C ASP A 217 5.77 29.59 22.53
N PHE A 218 6.90 30.00 23.13
CA PHE A 218 8.09 29.16 23.23
C PHE A 218 7.85 27.91 24.11
N ALA A 219 7.29 28.10 25.32
CA ALA A 219 7.03 27.01 26.24
C ALA A 219 6.08 25.93 25.65
N PHE A 220 5.09 26.36 24.86
CA PHE A 220 4.17 25.44 24.18
C PHE A 220 4.63 25.01 22.78
N GLY A 221 5.79 25.49 22.32
CA GLY A 221 6.39 25.14 21.04
C GLY A 221 5.70 25.75 19.81
N PHE A 222 4.96 26.86 19.96
CA PHE A 222 4.32 27.59 18.86
C PHE A 222 5.22 28.67 18.26
N VAL A 223 6.52 28.43 18.28
CA VAL A 223 7.53 29.32 17.69
C VAL A 223 7.97 28.76 16.33
N ASN A 224 8.58 29.63 15.53
CA ASN A 224 9.18 29.33 14.25
C ASN A 224 10.65 29.78 14.24
N ASP A 225 11.33 29.64 13.10
CA ASP A 225 12.75 30.03 12.93
C ASP A 225 13.02 31.54 13.17
N ASP A 226 12.01 32.41 12.96
CA ASP A 226 12.14 33.86 13.23
C ASP A 226 12.29 34.19 14.72
N TYR A 227 12.02 33.21 15.60
CA TYR A 227 12.13 33.43 17.04
C TYR A 227 13.57 33.78 17.45
N VAL A 228 14.58 33.21 16.79
CA VAL A 228 16.00 33.50 17.06
C VAL A 228 16.28 34.98 16.80
N LYS A 229 15.84 35.50 15.64
CA LYS A 229 15.99 36.91 15.25
C LYS A 229 15.26 37.83 16.23
N LYS A 230 14.01 37.54 16.56
CA LYS A 230 13.23 38.31 17.53
C LYS A 230 13.85 38.32 18.93
N SER A 231 14.46 37.19 19.35
CA SER A 231 15.14 37.08 20.65
C SER A 231 16.42 37.96 20.67
N ALA A 232 17.16 37.99 19.57
CA ALA A 232 18.31 38.86 19.40
C ALA A 232 17.91 40.35 19.42
N GLU A 233 16.89 40.75 18.68
CA GLU A 233 16.35 42.12 18.63
C GLU A 233 15.85 42.60 20.01
N ARG A 234 15.36 41.68 20.85
CA ARG A 234 14.92 41.96 22.23
C ARG A 234 16.05 41.98 23.24
N GLY A 235 17.31 41.77 22.82
CA GLY A 235 18.45 41.70 23.72
C GLY A 235 18.42 40.48 24.68
N TRP A 236 17.73 39.43 24.30
CA TRP A 236 17.64 38.19 25.12
C TRP A 236 18.79 37.23 24.89
N LEU A 237 19.65 37.47 23.90
CA LEU A 237 20.75 36.61 23.56
C LEU A 237 22.09 37.27 23.87
N LEU A 238 23.01 36.49 24.40
CA LEU A 238 24.38 36.88 24.60
C LEU A 238 25.10 37.00 23.25
N MET A 239 25.42 38.20 22.85
CA MET A 239 26.16 38.49 21.62
C MET A 239 27.66 38.55 21.94
N ALA A 240 28.29 37.41 22.16
CA ALA A 240 29.71 37.32 22.47
C ALA A 240 30.37 36.18 21.68
N ASP A 241 31.58 36.43 21.16
CA ASP A 241 32.36 35.46 20.40
C ASP A 241 32.76 34.21 21.21
N SER A 242 32.60 34.30 22.56
CA SER A 242 32.84 33.18 23.47
C SER A 242 31.78 32.07 23.36
N ILE A 243 30.64 32.33 22.70
CA ILE A 243 29.60 31.32 22.47
C ILE A 243 29.83 30.70 21.11
N ALA A 244 30.48 29.56 21.09
CA ALA A 244 30.71 28.79 19.86
C ALA A 244 29.47 28.01 19.38
N THR A 245 28.41 27.89 20.20
CA THR A 245 27.25 27.06 19.90
C THR A 245 26.15 27.86 19.21
N PRO A 246 25.78 27.53 17.97
CA PRO A 246 24.69 28.20 17.26
C PRO A 246 23.31 27.86 17.83
N ALA A 247 22.32 28.69 17.54
CA ALA A 247 20.92 28.27 17.69
C ALA A 247 20.57 27.20 16.63
N THR A 248 19.91 26.15 17.04
CA THR A 248 19.54 25.05 16.13
C THR A 248 18.05 24.83 16.14
N SER A 249 17.47 24.66 14.95
CA SER A 249 16.08 24.20 14.80
C SER A 249 16.01 22.92 13.96
N SER A 250 15.04 22.10 14.28
CA SER A 250 14.75 20.89 13.49
C SER A 250 13.26 20.81 13.22
N LYS A 251 12.90 20.50 11.97
CA LYS A 251 11.52 20.32 11.52
C LYS A 251 11.40 19.00 10.77
N THR A 252 10.45 18.17 11.17
CA THR A 252 10.09 16.95 10.46
C THR A 252 8.61 16.95 10.12
N GLU A 253 8.29 16.83 8.85
CA GLU A 253 6.94 16.69 8.32
C GLU A 253 6.79 15.30 7.71
N ASP A 254 5.88 14.49 8.23
CA ASP A 254 5.58 13.15 7.72
C ASP A 254 4.07 13.05 7.45
N LEU A 255 3.74 12.81 6.19
CA LEU A 255 2.38 12.56 5.73
C LEU A 255 2.29 11.13 5.19
N GLN A 256 1.33 10.37 5.69
CA GLN A 256 1.03 9.03 5.23
C GLN A 256 -0.46 8.92 4.91
N LEU A 257 -0.76 8.46 3.70
CA LEU A 257 -2.10 8.20 3.22
C LEU A 257 -2.22 6.72 2.90
N ARG A 258 -3.26 6.07 3.41
CA ARG A 258 -3.54 4.65 3.13
C ARG A 258 -4.99 4.51 2.76
N MET A 259 -5.26 3.78 1.68
CA MET A 259 -6.60 3.52 1.19
C MET A 259 -6.73 2.05 0.78
N THR A 260 -7.81 1.42 1.22
CA THR A 260 -8.17 0.06 0.81
C THR A 260 -9.37 0.09 -0.12
N LEU A 261 -9.21 -0.51 -1.30
CA LEU A 261 -10.24 -0.63 -2.31
C LEU A 261 -10.65 -2.10 -2.47
N GLU A 262 -11.96 -2.34 -2.58
CA GLU A 262 -12.53 -3.63 -2.93
C GLU A 262 -13.58 -3.45 -4.05
N PRO A 263 -13.16 -3.22 -5.30
CA PRO A 263 -14.08 -2.97 -6.40
C PRO A 263 -14.99 -4.16 -6.69
N VAL A 264 -14.42 -5.36 -6.62
CA VAL A 264 -15.16 -6.62 -6.74
C VAL A 264 -14.81 -7.53 -5.58
N LYS A 265 -15.65 -8.51 -5.32
CA LYS A 265 -15.42 -9.47 -4.24
C LYS A 265 -14.12 -10.23 -4.46
N ASP A 266 -13.33 -10.38 -3.38
CA ASP A 266 -12.03 -11.06 -3.36
C ASP A 266 -10.89 -10.38 -4.12
N LEU A 267 -11.12 -9.17 -4.67
CA LEU A 267 -10.08 -8.30 -5.18
C LEU A 267 -9.85 -7.18 -4.18
N LYS A 268 -8.74 -7.22 -3.49
CA LYS A 268 -8.30 -6.20 -2.55
C LYS A 268 -7.12 -5.44 -3.15
N ILE A 269 -7.23 -4.11 -3.15
CA ILE A 269 -6.17 -3.20 -3.58
C ILE A 269 -5.89 -2.25 -2.41
N ASP A 270 -4.67 -2.29 -1.90
CA ASP A 270 -4.20 -1.36 -0.88
C ASP A 270 -3.30 -0.33 -1.55
N LEU A 271 -3.64 0.95 -1.40
CA LEU A 271 -2.89 2.10 -1.87
C LEU A 271 -2.20 2.77 -0.69
N ASN A 272 -0.92 3.10 -0.86
CA ASN A 272 -0.12 3.78 0.16
C ASN A 272 0.65 4.93 -0.49
N ALA A 273 0.53 6.13 0.07
CA ALA A 273 1.32 7.28 -0.34
C ALA A 273 1.96 7.92 0.89
N SER A 274 3.20 8.34 0.76
CA SER A 274 3.94 8.99 1.85
C SER A 274 4.85 10.08 1.34
N ARG A 275 4.98 11.15 2.14
CA ARG A 275 5.95 12.23 1.93
C ARG A 275 6.54 12.60 3.28
N THR A 276 7.85 12.52 3.38
CA THR A 276 8.59 12.89 4.58
C THR A 276 9.66 13.91 4.21
N GLN A 277 9.72 15.00 4.96
CA GLN A 277 10.74 16.01 4.81
C GLN A 277 11.29 16.35 6.18
N THR A 278 12.62 16.28 6.31
CA THR A 278 13.34 16.71 7.50
C THR A 278 14.21 17.90 7.13
N THR A 279 14.19 18.92 7.96
CA THR A 279 15.01 20.12 7.82
C THR A 279 15.65 20.43 9.16
N ALA A 280 16.95 20.64 9.17
CA ALA A 280 17.71 21.14 10.31
C ALA A 280 18.36 22.46 9.91
N LYS A 281 18.23 23.47 10.76
CA LYS A 281 18.86 24.77 10.58
C LYS A 281 19.77 25.09 11.75
N SER A 282 20.87 25.76 11.45
CA SER A 282 21.82 26.25 12.43
C SER A 282 22.06 27.74 12.15
N VAL A 283 21.80 28.63 13.12
CA VAL A 283 21.89 30.05 13.01
C VAL A 283 23.00 30.56 13.91
N GLN A 284 24.02 31.18 13.31
CA GLN A 284 25.13 31.81 14.01
C GLN A 284 24.72 33.24 14.39
N TYR A 285 23.87 33.36 15.39
CA TYR A 285 23.23 34.65 15.77
C TYR A 285 24.20 35.65 16.36
N MET A 286 25.42 35.25 16.76
CA MET A 286 26.47 36.13 17.28
C MET A 286 27.10 36.99 16.21
N TYR A 287 27.01 36.60 14.95
CA TYR A 287 27.62 37.32 13.85
C TYR A 287 26.61 38.18 13.11
N GLN A 288 27.10 39.33 12.59
CA GLN A 288 26.26 40.23 11.80
C GLN A 288 25.71 39.49 10.59
N GLY A 289 24.41 39.72 10.29
CA GLY A 289 23.71 39.03 9.21
C GLY A 289 23.22 37.63 9.57
N MET A 290 23.52 37.10 10.76
CA MET A 290 23.07 35.82 11.29
C MET A 290 23.26 34.66 10.27
N PRO A 291 24.49 34.30 9.89
CA PRO A 291 24.75 33.26 8.94
C PRO A 291 23.99 31.98 9.30
N THR A 292 23.23 31.46 8.37
CA THR A 292 22.34 30.30 8.57
C THR A 292 22.74 29.17 7.64
N THR A 293 22.98 27.99 8.19
CA THR A 293 23.12 26.78 7.42
C THR A 293 21.89 25.91 7.56
N GLN A 294 21.49 25.29 6.48
CA GLN A 294 20.34 24.38 6.44
C GLN A 294 20.75 23.05 5.86
N SER A 295 20.26 21.95 6.44
CA SER A 295 20.44 20.59 5.92
C SER A 295 19.17 19.78 6.08
N GLY A 296 19.08 18.66 5.41
CA GLY A 296 17.92 17.81 5.56
C GLY A 296 17.88 16.59 4.64
N THR A 297 16.74 15.92 4.68
CA THR A 297 16.43 14.78 3.83
C THR A 297 15.01 14.90 3.30
N PHE A 298 14.75 14.27 2.16
CA PHE A 298 13.43 14.28 1.55
C PHE A 298 13.12 12.92 0.96
N THR A 299 11.91 12.41 1.18
CA THR A 299 11.40 11.20 0.54
C THR A 299 9.94 11.37 0.14
N MET A 300 9.58 10.84 -1.03
CA MET A 300 8.20 10.86 -1.49
C MET A 300 7.90 9.65 -2.38
N THR A 301 6.72 9.05 -2.21
CA THR A 301 6.25 8.00 -3.11
C THR A 301 5.93 8.55 -4.49
N THR A 302 6.32 7.80 -5.51
CA THR A 302 6.17 8.15 -6.92
C THR A 302 5.82 6.93 -7.76
N ILE A 303 5.67 7.11 -9.06
CA ILE A 303 5.51 6.03 -10.04
C ILE A 303 6.59 6.18 -11.10
N SER A 304 7.37 5.13 -11.33
CA SER A 304 8.49 5.07 -12.30
C SER A 304 8.31 4.00 -13.38
N LEU A 305 7.05 3.57 -13.61
CA LEU A 305 6.70 2.49 -14.55
C LEU A 305 7.21 2.70 -15.98
N GLY A 306 7.36 3.94 -16.44
CA GLY A 306 7.75 4.24 -17.82
C GLY A 306 9.09 3.66 -18.25
N SER A 307 10.02 3.49 -17.29
CA SER A 307 11.35 2.91 -17.51
C SER A 307 11.58 1.60 -16.77
N ALA A 308 10.56 1.08 -16.05
CA ALA A 308 10.69 -0.06 -15.12
C ALA A 308 11.12 -1.38 -15.78
N PHE A 309 10.71 -1.58 -17.02
CA PHE A 309 10.95 -2.81 -17.78
C PHE A 309 11.95 -2.65 -18.92
N GLU A 310 12.69 -1.53 -18.92
CA GLU A 310 13.76 -1.32 -19.86
C GLU A 310 14.93 -2.25 -19.55
N SER A 311 15.53 -2.83 -20.62
CA SER A 311 16.73 -3.63 -20.47
C SER A 311 17.93 -2.76 -20.04
N MET A 312 18.72 -3.23 -19.11
CA MET A 312 19.98 -2.57 -18.72
C MET A 312 21.07 -2.65 -19.82
N GLY A 313 20.78 -3.38 -20.90
CA GLY A 313 21.77 -3.68 -21.93
C GLY A 313 22.76 -4.80 -21.51
N ASP A 314 23.70 -5.08 -22.35
CA ASP A 314 24.80 -6.03 -22.15
C ASP A 314 26.11 -5.49 -22.73
N ALA A 315 27.19 -6.25 -22.57
CA ALA A 315 28.50 -5.85 -23.07
C ALA A 315 28.55 -5.65 -24.60
N ASN A 316 27.69 -6.37 -25.36
CA ASN A 316 27.69 -6.30 -26.84
C ASN A 316 27.08 -4.98 -27.35
N ASN A 317 26.16 -4.39 -26.58
CA ASN A 317 25.54 -3.11 -26.93
C ASN A 317 26.03 -1.95 -26.05
N GLY A 318 27.16 -2.11 -25.35
CA GLY A 318 27.72 -1.07 -24.48
C GLY A 318 26.81 -0.68 -23.31
N TYR A 319 25.97 -1.60 -22.84
CA TYR A 319 24.98 -1.34 -21.79
C TYR A 319 24.03 -0.20 -22.12
N TYR A 320 23.62 -0.08 -23.38
CA TYR A 320 22.72 0.96 -23.86
C TYR A 320 21.40 0.98 -23.09
N SER A 321 20.91 2.18 -22.80
CA SER A 321 19.61 2.47 -22.21
C SER A 321 18.98 3.68 -22.88
N LYS A 322 17.79 3.51 -23.42
CA LYS A 322 17.00 4.57 -24.08
C LYS A 322 16.63 5.68 -23.09
N SER A 323 16.30 5.30 -21.84
CA SER A 323 15.95 6.28 -20.81
C SER A 323 17.16 7.11 -20.40
N PHE A 324 18.34 6.50 -20.33
CA PHE A 324 19.58 7.22 -20.05
C PHE A 324 19.93 8.22 -21.15
N GLU A 325 19.85 7.80 -22.39
CA GLU A 325 20.06 8.70 -23.54
C GLU A 325 19.08 9.88 -23.54
N LYS A 326 17.78 9.60 -23.30
CA LYS A 326 16.74 10.63 -23.19
C LYS A 326 17.04 11.60 -22.04
N PHE A 327 17.52 11.10 -20.91
CA PHE A 327 17.93 11.92 -19.77
C PHE A 327 19.05 12.85 -20.15
N CYS A 328 20.17 12.34 -20.70
CA CYS A 328 21.30 13.15 -21.12
C CYS A 328 20.93 14.21 -22.15
N ASN A 329 20.12 13.86 -23.14
CA ASN A 329 19.66 14.79 -24.18
C ASN A 329 18.69 15.86 -23.65
N SER A 330 18.02 15.62 -22.52
CA SER A 330 17.10 16.59 -21.92
C SER A 330 17.82 17.65 -21.08
N LEU A 331 19.04 17.43 -20.63
CA LEU A 331 19.77 18.29 -19.70
C LEU A 331 19.90 19.73 -20.23
N GLU A 332 20.21 19.89 -21.51
CA GLU A 332 20.36 21.22 -22.10
C GLU A 332 19.04 22.02 -22.08
N GLY A 333 17.91 21.36 -22.37
CA GLY A 333 16.60 21.98 -22.30
C GLY A 333 16.20 22.36 -20.87
N PHE A 334 16.63 21.58 -19.87
CA PHE A 334 16.42 21.96 -18.45
C PHE A 334 17.35 23.10 -18.05
N ARG A 335 18.61 23.11 -18.47
CA ARG A 335 19.55 24.21 -18.22
C ARG A 335 18.99 25.54 -18.71
N GLN A 336 18.51 25.59 -19.96
CA GLN A 336 17.90 26.80 -20.51
C GLN A 336 16.65 27.25 -19.75
N ARG A 337 15.83 26.31 -19.28
CA ARG A 337 14.64 26.64 -18.47
C ARG A 337 15.00 27.24 -17.11
N VAL A 338 16.04 26.71 -16.44
CA VAL A 338 16.56 27.26 -15.19
C VAL A 338 17.12 28.68 -15.46
N GLU A 339 17.95 28.82 -16.49
CA GLU A 339 18.57 30.10 -16.87
C GLU A 339 17.53 31.19 -17.19
N ASN A 340 16.44 30.83 -17.87
CA ASN A 340 15.35 31.75 -18.17
C ASN A 340 14.66 32.31 -16.90
N GLN A 341 14.75 31.64 -15.75
CA GLN A 341 14.22 32.16 -14.50
C GLN A 341 15.04 33.35 -13.96
N TYR A 342 16.31 33.46 -14.38
CA TYR A 342 17.21 34.54 -14.00
C TYR A 342 17.14 35.74 -14.95
N ALA A 343 16.26 35.73 -15.94
CA ALA A 343 16.07 36.87 -16.84
C ALA A 343 15.67 38.13 -16.03
N GLY A 344 16.51 39.16 -16.08
CA GLY A 344 16.33 40.38 -15.31
C GLY A 344 16.79 40.32 -13.85
N ALA A 345 17.38 39.23 -13.40
CA ALA A 345 18.01 39.14 -12.08
C ALA A 345 19.22 40.09 -12.02
N VAL A 346 19.53 40.55 -10.82
CA VAL A 346 20.69 41.41 -10.56
C VAL A 346 21.70 40.64 -9.72
N TYR A 347 22.96 40.71 -10.10
CA TYR A 347 24.03 40.09 -9.34
C TYR A 347 24.15 40.65 -7.94
N PRO A 348 24.39 39.85 -6.92
CA PRO A 348 24.52 40.29 -5.53
C PRO A 348 25.65 41.29 -5.34
N ALA A 349 25.45 42.25 -4.45
CA ALA A 349 26.49 43.20 -4.05
C ALA A 349 27.69 42.45 -3.43
N GLY A 350 28.90 42.92 -3.72
CA GLY A 350 30.14 42.29 -3.24
C GLY A 350 30.66 41.12 -4.10
N THR A 351 30.00 40.83 -5.23
CA THR A 351 30.51 39.93 -6.26
C THR A 351 31.17 40.65 -7.41
N THR A 352 31.85 39.93 -8.31
CA THR A 352 32.59 40.52 -9.46
C THR A 352 31.70 41.39 -10.36
N HIS A 353 30.41 41.04 -10.50
CA HIS A 353 29.43 41.75 -11.32
C HIS A 353 28.32 42.40 -10.49
N GLY A 354 28.60 42.68 -9.20
CA GLY A 354 27.61 43.18 -8.26
C GLY A 354 26.87 44.44 -8.77
N GLY A 355 25.52 44.36 -8.80
CA GLY A 355 24.65 45.42 -9.29
C GLY A 355 24.37 45.39 -10.79
N GLU A 356 25.05 44.55 -11.59
CA GLU A 356 24.76 44.37 -13.01
C GLU A 356 23.58 43.42 -13.20
N THR A 357 22.88 43.55 -14.33
CA THR A 357 21.85 42.57 -14.73
C THR A 357 22.51 41.28 -15.17
N PHE A 358 21.89 40.16 -14.78
CA PHE A 358 22.36 38.81 -15.13
C PHE A 358 22.60 38.67 -16.65
N ASN A 359 23.82 38.28 -16.98
CA ASN A 359 24.24 37.97 -18.35
C ASN A 359 24.87 36.55 -18.36
N PRO A 360 24.32 35.59 -19.15
CA PRO A 360 24.89 34.28 -19.28
C PRO A 360 26.37 34.21 -19.71
N GLU A 361 26.90 35.22 -20.37
CA GLU A 361 28.30 35.29 -20.77
C GLU A 361 29.26 35.43 -19.55
N ASN A 362 28.77 36.00 -18.45
CA ASN A 362 29.53 36.18 -17.20
C ASN A 362 29.45 34.97 -16.25
N GLY A 363 28.69 33.95 -16.62
CA GLY A 363 28.50 32.70 -15.85
C GLY A 363 27.12 32.12 -16.10
N THR A 364 27.12 30.97 -16.75
CA THR A 364 25.86 30.26 -17.06
C THR A 364 25.47 29.31 -15.93
N VAL A 365 24.22 28.89 -15.93
CA VAL A 365 23.77 27.74 -15.10
C VAL A 365 24.57 26.51 -15.46
N ASN A 366 25.17 25.85 -14.46
CA ASN A 366 25.90 24.64 -14.69
C ASN A 366 24.95 23.50 -15.12
N LYS A 367 25.22 22.91 -16.29
CA LYS A 367 24.43 21.77 -16.84
C LYS A 367 24.34 20.59 -15.91
N TYR A 368 25.34 20.41 -15.06
CA TYR A 368 25.44 19.28 -14.11
C TYR A 368 25.10 19.68 -12.67
N SER A 369 24.49 20.87 -12.48
CA SER A 369 23.99 21.26 -11.17
C SER A 369 22.76 20.44 -10.76
N ALA A 370 22.48 20.38 -9.46
CA ALA A 370 21.30 19.73 -8.93
C ALA A 370 20.01 20.31 -9.53
N ASP A 371 19.98 21.63 -9.78
CA ASP A 371 18.83 22.36 -10.33
C ASP A 371 18.47 21.95 -11.76
N VAL A 372 19.41 21.40 -12.50
CA VAL A 372 19.22 20.89 -13.86
C VAL A 372 19.05 19.38 -13.86
N MET A 373 19.96 18.67 -13.19
CA MET A 373 20.00 17.21 -13.26
C MET A 373 18.81 16.55 -12.55
N VAL A 374 18.40 17.07 -11.39
CA VAL A 374 17.30 16.45 -10.63
C VAL A 374 15.94 16.58 -11.33
N PRO A 375 15.52 17.76 -11.82
CA PRO A 375 14.30 17.88 -12.60
C PRO A 375 14.31 17.04 -13.89
N ALA A 376 15.44 17.01 -14.61
CA ALA A 376 15.60 16.16 -15.80
C ALA A 376 15.47 14.67 -15.47
N PHE A 377 16.08 14.24 -14.37
CA PHE A 377 16.00 12.87 -13.86
C PHE A 377 14.55 12.47 -13.49
N LEU A 378 13.86 13.32 -12.71
CA LEU A 378 12.46 13.10 -12.34
C LEU A 378 11.54 13.08 -13.57
N SER A 379 11.77 13.98 -14.53
CA SER A 379 10.99 14.02 -15.79
C SER A 379 11.16 12.77 -16.64
N THR A 380 12.35 12.17 -16.63
CA THR A 380 12.66 11.00 -17.47
C THR A 380 12.23 9.70 -16.81
N TYR A 381 12.52 9.54 -15.52
CA TYR A 381 12.39 8.25 -14.83
C TYR A 381 11.11 8.12 -14.02
N THR A 382 10.33 9.18 -13.83
CA THR A 382 9.08 9.14 -13.05
C THR A 382 7.89 9.67 -13.84
N SER A 383 6.69 9.35 -13.35
CA SER A 383 5.44 9.95 -13.85
C SER A 383 5.23 11.39 -13.34
N MET A 384 6.16 11.93 -12.56
CA MET A 384 6.16 13.34 -12.13
C MET A 384 6.54 14.30 -13.26
N GLY A 385 6.80 13.78 -14.44
CA GLY A 385 7.31 14.45 -15.62
C GLY A 385 6.69 15.81 -15.94
N GLY A 386 7.31 16.53 -16.85
CA GLY A 386 6.89 17.85 -17.28
C GLY A 386 7.98 18.89 -17.10
N SER A 387 7.57 20.14 -17.05
CA SER A 387 8.45 21.32 -16.99
C SER A 387 8.81 21.79 -15.56
N SER A 388 8.45 21.02 -14.51
CA SER A 388 8.77 21.42 -13.14
C SER A 388 10.26 21.36 -12.88
N LEU A 389 10.76 22.41 -12.24
CA LEU A 389 12.16 22.56 -11.82
C LEU A 389 12.32 22.31 -10.30
N GLU A 390 11.33 21.70 -9.65
CA GLU A 390 11.35 21.46 -8.20
C GLU A 390 12.32 20.35 -7.82
N LEU A 391 13.26 20.62 -6.91
CA LEU A 391 14.12 19.61 -6.27
C LEU A 391 13.33 18.76 -5.28
N PHE A 392 12.37 19.36 -4.60
CA PHE A 392 11.50 18.76 -3.59
C PHE A 392 10.05 18.83 -4.07
N PRO A 393 9.56 17.83 -4.80
CA PRO A 393 8.22 17.86 -5.36
C PRO A 393 7.14 18.14 -4.33
N THR A 394 6.16 18.96 -4.73
CA THR A 394 5.04 19.35 -3.88
C THR A 394 4.06 18.20 -3.66
N LEU A 395 3.17 18.36 -2.67
CA LEU A 395 2.17 17.37 -2.31
C LEU A 395 1.22 17.01 -3.48
N SER A 396 1.00 17.95 -4.42
CA SER A 396 0.18 17.73 -5.61
C SER A 396 0.72 16.66 -6.56
N ARG A 397 2.01 16.32 -6.44
CA ARG A 397 2.70 15.29 -7.23
C ARG A 397 2.85 13.96 -6.49
N LEU A 398 2.23 13.83 -5.31
CA LEU A 398 2.24 12.61 -4.53
C LEU A 398 1.44 11.52 -5.23
N LEU A 399 2.10 10.41 -5.58
CA LEU A 399 1.49 9.27 -6.24
C LEU A 399 1.55 8.03 -5.35
N PRO A 400 0.48 7.22 -5.29
CA PRO A 400 0.45 6.07 -4.41
C PRO A 400 1.20 4.87 -4.99
N ASN A 401 1.84 4.12 -4.11
CA ASN A 401 2.22 2.74 -4.31
C ASN A 401 1.00 1.84 -4.09
N TRP A 402 1.01 0.61 -4.62
CA TRP A 402 -0.13 -0.29 -4.47
C TRP A 402 0.27 -1.74 -4.24
N SER A 403 -0.64 -2.47 -3.61
CA SER A 403 -0.61 -3.92 -3.60
C SER A 403 -1.99 -4.47 -3.95
N VAL A 404 -2.01 -5.50 -4.78
CA VAL A 404 -3.22 -6.13 -5.29
C VAL A 404 -3.22 -7.60 -4.89
N ARG A 405 -4.32 -8.04 -4.29
CA ARG A 405 -4.55 -9.43 -3.96
C ARG A 405 -5.88 -9.89 -4.51
N TYR A 406 -5.87 -10.98 -5.27
CA TYR A 406 -7.06 -11.58 -5.84
C TYR A 406 -7.18 -13.06 -5.47
N SER A 407 -8.26 -13.43 -4.79
CA SER A 407 -8.55 -14.79 -4.34
C SER A 407 -9.81 -15.39 -4.97
N GLY A 408 -10.42 -14.69 -5.93
CA GLY A 408 -11.71 -15.07 -6.52
C GLY A 408 -11.67 -16.31 -7.40
N LEU A 409 -10.50 -16.66 -7.97
CA LEU A 409 -10.35 -17.83 -8.83
C LEU A 409 -10.66 -19.15 -8.09
N GLY A 410 -10.31 -19.25 -6.82
CA GLY A 410 -10.59 -20.45 -6.01
C GLY A 410 -12.08 -20.81 -5.86
N ARG A 411 -13.00 -19.91 -6.33
CA ARG A 411 -14.45 -20.17 -6.32
C ARG A 411 -14.97 -20.79 -7.61
N LEU A 412 -14.18 -20.76 -8.68
CA LEU A 412 -14.57 -21.42 -9.92
C LEU A 412 -14.64 -22.92 -9.71
N PRO A 413 -15.65 -23.62 -10.24
CA PRO A 413 -15.87 -25.06 -9.96
C PRO A 413 -14.62 -25.90 -10.21
N TRP A 414 -13.98 -25.75 -11.35
CA TRP A 414 -12.78 -26.51 -11.72
C TRP A 414 -11.54 -26.15 -10.87
N PHE A 415 -11.38 -24.87 -10.43
CA PHE A 415 -10.32 -24.51 -9.49
C PHE A 415 -10.57 -25.13 -8.10
N SER A 416 -11.82 -25.08 -7.61
CA SER A 416 -12.19 -25.60 -6.29
C SER A 416 -12.09 -27.13 -6.17
N GLU A 417 -12.02 -27.87 -7.28
CA GLU A 417 -11.76 -29.30 -7.29
C GLU A 417 -10.29 -29.63 -7.04
N VAL A 418 -9.38 -28.79 -7.51
CA VAL A 418 -7.92 -28.97 -7.40
C VAL A 418 -7.35 -28.23 -6.19
N PHE A 419 -7.76 -26.97 -6.00
CA PHE A 419 -7.19 -26.08 -4.99
C PHE A 419 -8.15 -25.85 -3.82
N LYS A 420 -7.62 -25.89 -2.61
CA LYS A 420 -8.28 -25.44 -1.39
C LYS A 420 -8.24 -23.91 -1.30
N SER A 421 -7.14 -23.30 -1.70
CA SER A 421 -6.98 -21.85 -1.85
C SER A 421 -6.07 -21.53 -3.05
N PHE A 422 -6.38 -20.43 -3.74
CA PHE A 422 -5.59 -19.92 -4.85
C PHE A 422 -5.63 -18.40 -4.80
N ASN A 423 -4.47 -17.78 -4.60
CA ASN A 423 -4.33 -16.33 -4.49
C ASN A 423 -3.31 -15.82 -5.51
N ILE A 424 -3.64 -14.72 -6.16
CA ILE A 424 -2.72 -13.95 -7.00
C ILE A 424 -2.36 -12.69 -6.24
N ASN A 425 -1.07 -12.39 -6.17
CA ASN A 425 -0.52 -11.22 -5.51
C ASN A 425 0.34 -10.40 -6.48
N HIS A 426 0.20 -9.10 -6.40
CA HIS A 426 1.03 -8.13 -7.10
C HIS A 426 1.27 -6.95 -6.18
N ALA A 427 2.50 -6.44 -6.12
CA ALA A 427 2.81 -5.24 -5.34
C ALA A 427 3.85 -4.38 -6.07
N TYR A 428 3.59 -3.09 -6.08
CA TYR A 428 4.45 -2.07 -6.65
C TYR A 428 4.78 -1.01 -5.62
N LYS A 429 6.05 -0.65 -5.52
CA LYS A 429 6.54 0.41 -4.67
C LYS A 429 7.62 1.20 -5.40
N SER A 430 7.49 2.51 -5.43
CA SER A 430 8.52 3.42 -5.91
C SER A 430 8.62 4.63 -4.99
N ILE A 431 9.85 5.01 -4.65
CA ILE A 431 10.15 6.13 -3.75
C ILE A 431 11.27 6.94 -4.39
N TYR A 432 11.02 8.24 -4.55
CA TYR A 432 12.04 9.24 -4.79
C TYR A 432 12.61 9.70 -3.45
N ALA A 433 13.94 9.77 -3.35
CA ALA A 433 14.63 10.20 -2.14
C ALA A 433 15.79 11.15 -2.48
N VAL A 434 15.88 12.22 -1.71
CA VAL A 434 17.07 13.05 -1.57
C VAL A 434 17.74 12.62 -0.26
N GLY A 435 18.87 11.91 -0.36
CA GLY A 435 19.53 11.30 0.79
C GLY A 435 20.00 12.34 1.80
N SER A 436 20.62 13.40 1.32
CA SER A 436 20.99 14.56 2.12
C SER A 436 21.15 15.78 1.22
N TYR A 437 20.80 16.92 1.75
CA TYR A 437 21.09 18.21 1.16
C TYR A 437 21.61 19.18 2.23
N SER A 438 22.40 20.16 1.81
CA SER A 438 22.88 21.24 2.68
C SER A 438 22.82 22.56 1.92
N SER A 439 22.68 23.67 2.64
CA SER A 439 22.79 24.99 2.01
C SER A 439 24.22 25.30 1.63
N PHE A 440 24.40 26.01 0.53
CA PHE A 440 25.71 26.63 0.21
C PHE A 440 26.00 27.77 1.18
N SER A 441 27.22 27.84 1.69
CA SER A 441 27.63 28.89 2.61
C SER A 441 27.73 30.29 1.93
N THR A 442 27.95 30.31 0.62
CA THR A 442 28.09 31.51 -0.19
C THR A 442 26.82 31.89 -0.94
N TYR A 443 25.69 31.22 -0.66
CA TYR A 443 24.42 31.50 -1.33
C TYR A 443 23.83 32.84 -0.88
N GLN A 444 23.46 33.64 -1.86
CA GLN A 444 22.72 34.89 -1.66
C GLN A 444 21.42 34.84 -2.45
N GLU A 445 20.29 34.95 -1.75
CA GLU A 445 18.96 34.90 -2.37
C GLU A 445 18.68 36.22 -3.12
N TYR A 446 18.19 36.09 -4.35
CA TYR A 446 17.73 37.22 -5.15
C TYR A 446 16.21 37.39 -5.01
N MET A 447 15.42 36.33 -5.32
CA MET A 447 13.95 36.36 -5.25
C MET A 447 13.37 34.95 -5.26
N ASN A 448 12.41 34.68 -4.37
CA ASN A 448 11.61 33.45 -4.39
C ASN A 448 12.42 32.12 -4.42
N GLY A 449 13.52 32.06 -3.68
CA GLY A 449 14.38 30.87 -3.61
C GLY A 449 15.38 30.76 -4.78
N LEU A 450 15.40 31.73 -5.70
CA LEU A 450 16.44 31.86 -6.71
C LEU A 450 17.54 32.75 -6.16
N GLY A 451 18.78 32.42 -6.44
CA GLY A 451 19.92 33.15 -5.97
C GLY A 451 21.21 32.81 -6.69
N PHE A 452 22.30 33.27 -6.14
CA PHE A 452 23.62 33.07 -6.67
C PHE A 452 24.52 32.44 -5.60
N ILE A 453 25.39 31.56 -5.98
CA ILE A 453 26.55 31.13 -5.20
C ILE A 453 27.77 31.88 -5.70
N THR A 454 28.63 32.29 -4.79
CA THR A 454 29.85 33.01 -5.14
C THR A 454 31.03 32.07 -4.99
N ASP A 455 31.85 31.97 -6.03
CA ASP A 455 33.13 31.30 -5.96
C ASP A 455 34.06 32.01 -5.00
N ALA A 456 34.54 31.32 -3.98
CA ALA A 456 35.36 31.93 -2.92
C ALA A 456 36.73 32.43 -3.41
N THR A 457 37.22 31.91 -4.54
CA THR A 457 38.52 32.24 -5.10
C THR A 457 38.45 33.38 -6.10
N THR A 458 37.45 33.36 -6.98
CA THR A 458 37.34 34.32 -8.09
C THR A 458 36.35 35.43 -7.80
N GLY A 459 35.46 35.27 -6.81
CA GLY A 459 34.38 36.22 -6.54
C GLY A 459 33.23 36.19 -7.58
N ASN A 460 33.29 35.26 -8.54
CA ASN A 460 32.31 35.17 -9.61
C ASN A 460 30.98 34.59 -9.12
N PRO A 461 29.86 35.29 -9.35
CA PRO A 461 28.52 34.82 -9.01
C PRO A 461 28.02 33.81 -10.07
N THR A 462 27.52 32.68 -9.63
CA THR A 462 26.91 31.67 -10.51
C THR A 462 25.48 31.41 -10.08
N PRO A 463 24.49 31.41 -11.00
CA PRO A 463 23.11 31.04 -10.69
C PRO A 463 23.00 29.66 -10.07
N SER A 464 22.36 29.56 -8.93
CA SER A 464 22.16 28.29 -8.22
C SER A 464 20.99 28.38 -7.27
N SER A 465 20.34 27.27 -6.97
CA SER A 465 19.47 27.17 -5.80
C SER A 465 20.27 27.20 -4.50
N MET A 466 19.57 27.41 -3.39
CA MET A 466 20.17 27.43 -2.06
C MET A 466 20.86 26.10 -1.70
N PHE A 467 20.42 24.98 -2.29
CA PHE A 467 20.77 23.65 -1.80
C PHE A 467 21.82 22.94 -2.65
N ASN A 468 22.87 22.52 -2.00
CA ASN A 468 23.81 21.53 -2.51
C ASN A 468 23.24 20.14 -2.24
N VAL A 469 22.89 19.43 -3.30
CA VAL A 469 22.41 18.04 -3.27
C VAL A 469 23.46 17.14 -3.84
N SER A 470 24.00 16.23 -3.04
CA SER A 470 25.06 15.32 -3.51
C SER A 470 24.51 14.13 -4.30
N THR A 471 23.39 13.58 -3.86
CA THR A 471 22.82 12.37 -4.47
C THR A 471 21.30 12.34 -4.32
N VAL A 472 20.61 11.94 -5.39
CA VAL A 472 19.19 11.59 -5.35
C VAL A 472 19.00 10.17 -5.85
N SER A 473 17.93 9.51 -5.40
CA SER A 473 17.64 8.14 -5.83
C SER A 473 16.17 7.88 -6.09
N ILE A 474 15.90 6.93 -6.99
CA ILE A 474 14.59 6.31 -7.18
C ILE A 474 14.76 4.84 -6.85
N ASN A 475 14.04 4.39 -5.82
CA ASN A 475 14.00 3.00 -5.40
C ASN A 475 12.67 2.40 -5.84
N GLU A 476 12.71 1.51 -6.83
CA GLU A 476 11.55 0.86 -7.41
C GLU A 476 11.56 -0.63 -7.13
N SER A 477 10.42 -1.20 -6.77
CA SER A 477 10.31 -2.63 -6.53
C SER A 477 8.92 -3.16 -6.87
N PHE A 478 8.91 -4.32 -7.53
CA PHE A 478 7.76 -5.20 -7.67
C PHE A 478 8.01 -6.43 -6.78
N SER A 479 7.35 -6.52 -5.67
CA SER A 479 7.58 -7.58 -4.69
C SER A 479 6.27 -8.16 -4.16
N PRO A 480 5.64 -9.08 -4.93
CA PRO A 480 6.05 -9.58 -6.25
C PRO A 480 5.50 -8.75 -7.43
N LEU A 481 6.13 -8.87 -8.63
CA LEU A 481 5.50 -8.46 -9.90
C LEU A 481 4.32 -9.38 -10.22
N LEU A 482 4.52 -10.68 -10.04
CA LEU A 482 3.46 -11.68 -10.08
C LEU A 482 3.78 -12.75 -9.04
N GLY A 483 2.87 -12.98 -8.13
CA GLY A 483 2.94 -14.04 -7.13
C GLY A 483 1.69 -14.88 -7.15
N VAL A 484 1.85 -16.19 -7.04
CA VAL A 484 0.74 -17.14 -6.92
C VAL A 484 0.98 -18.04 -5.72
N ASP A 485 0.05 -17.98 -4.76
CA ASP A 485 0.03 -18.85 -3.59
C ASP A 485 -1.09 -19.88 -3.75
N MET A 486 -0.74 -21.14 -3.72
CA MET A 486 -1.64 -22.27 -3.94
C MET A 486 -1.63 -23.23 -2.76
N THR A 487 -2.81 -23.67 -2.35
CA THR A 487 -2.96 -24.83 -1.46
C THR A 487 -3.84 -25.85 -2.15
N PHE A 488 -3.32 -27.00 -2.40
CA PHE A 488 -4.03 -28.10 -3.06
C PHE A 488 -4.94 -28.85 -2.07
N GLN A 489 -5.89 -29.63 -2.58
CA GLN A 489 -6.81 -30.40 -1.74
C GLN A 489 -6.09 -31.47 -0.90
N ASN A 490 -4.93 -31.95 -1.35
CA ASN A 490 -4.07 -32.90 -0.63
C ASN A 490 -3.13 -32.24 0.40
N ASN A 491 -3.32 -30.94 0.73
CA ASN A 491 -2.48 -30.12 1.62
C ASN A 491 -1.05 -29.83 1.11
N LEU A 492 -0.76 -30.09 -0.17
CA LEU A 492 0.43 -29.55 -0.80
C LEU A 492 0.25 -28.03 -0.92
N THR A 493 1.22 -27.28 -0.46
CA THR A 493 1.31 -25.82 -0.66
C THR A 493 2.35 -25.53 -1.72
N ALA A 494 2.09 -24.61 -2.61
CA ALA A 494 3.06 -24.12 -3.58
C ALA A 494 2.94 -22.60 -3.68
N LYS A 495 4.09 -21.96 -3.79
CA LYS A 495 4.25 -20.54 -3.96
C LYS A 495 5.21 -20.27 -5.12
N VAL A 496 4.81 -19.45 -6.06
CA VAL A 496 5.66 -19.02 -7.17
C VAL A 496 5.61 -17.51 -7.23
N GLU A 497 6.75 -16.85 -7.13
CA GLU A 497 6.85 -15.40 -7.20
C GLU A 497 7.97 -14.97 -8.16
N TYR A 498 7.66 -13.96 -8.95
CA TYR A 498 8.66 -13.20 -9.68
C TYR A 498 8.75 -11.80 -9.08
N ARG A 499 9.93 -11.43 -8.63
CA ARG A 499 10.24 -10.14 -8.02
C ARG A 499 11.27 -9.42 -8.86
N THR A 500 11.13 -8.11 -8.95
CA THR A 500 12.14 -7.25 -9.56
C THR A 500 12.30 -5.99 -8.73
N THR A 501 13.55 -5.59 -8.54
CA THR A 501 13.89 -4.35 -7.84
C THR A 501 14.88 -3.57 -8.69
N ARG A 502 14.73 -2.25 -8.69
CA ARG A 502 15.65 -1.34 -9.37
C ARG A 502 15.94 -0.14 -8.49
N VAL A 503 17.20 0.23 -8.42
CA VAL A 503 17.68 1.44 -7.76
C VAL A 503 18.41 2.29 -8.78
N LEU A 504 17.96 3.49 -8.98
CA LEU A 504 18.60 4.53 -9.77
C LEU A 504 19.17 5.55 -8.80
N SER A 505 20.48 5.74 -8.78
CA SER A 505 21.18 6.70 -7.92
C SER A 505 21.95 7.69 -8.77
N LEU A 506 21.47 8.93 -8.79
CA LEU A 506 22.10 10.03 -9.52
C LEU A 506 23.02 10.80 -8.59
N SER A 507 24.34 10.79 -8.88
CA SER A 507 25.35 11.53 -8.16
C SER A 507 25.70 12.83 -8.91
N MET A 508 25.51 13.97 -8.27
CA MET A 508 25.92 15.28 -8.80
C MET A 508 27.44 15.46 -8.69
N THR A 509 28.06 14.88 -7.67
CA THR A 509 29.49 15.02 -7.41
C THR A 509 30.35 14.30 -8.46
N SER A 510 29.96 13.08 -8.83
CA SER A 510 30.67 12.27 -9.85
C SER A 510 30.09 12.40 -11.25
N VAL A 511 28.97 13.12 -11.41
CA VAL A 511 28.21 13.27 -12.67
C VAL A 511 27.87 11.90 -13.29
N GLN A 512 27.35 11.00 -12.44
CA GLN A 512 27.09 9.61 -12.82
C GLN A 512 25.72 9.16 -12.35
N LEU A 513 25.10 8.30 -13.15
CA LEU A 513 23.91 7.55 -12.80
C LEU A 513 24.26 6.08 -12.55
N ASN A 514 24.17 5.65 -11.31
CA ASN A 514 24.34 4.25 -10.93
C ASN A 514 22.96 3.56 -10.97
N GLU A 515 22.84 2.55 -11.82
CA GLU A 515 21.65 1.73 -11.96
C GLU A 515 21.93 0.31 -11.47
N SER A 516 21.20 -0.14 -10.45
CA SER A 516 21.25 -1.51 -9.94
C SER A 516 19.90 -2.17 -10.12
N SER A 517 19.87 -3.38 -10.66
CA SER A 517 18.65 -4.18 -10.83
C SER A 517 18.85 -5.59 -10.32
N SER A 518 17.81 -6.16 -9.71
CA SER A 518 17.75 -7.55 -9.29
C SER A 518 16.45 -8.17 -9.72
N ASN A 519 16.53 -9.32 -10.37
CA ASN A 519 15.38 -10.12 -10.81
C ASN A 519 15.44 -11.48 -10.12
N ASP A 520 14.38 -11.80 -9.37
CA ASP A 520 14.33 -12.98 -8.52
C ASP A 520 13.11 -13.85 -8.85
N TRP A 521 13.35 -15.12 -9.20
CA TRP A 521 12.33 -16.15 -9.18
C TRP A 521 12.41 -16.90 -7.85
N VAL A 522 11.29 -16.99 -7.14
CA VAL A 522 11.18 -17.73 -5.88
C VAL A 522 10.08 -18.75 -6.02
N ILE A 523 10.42 -20.03 -5.86
CA ILE A 523 9.49 -21.15 -5.92
C ILE A 523 9.61 -21.89 -4.60
N GLY A 524 8.53 -21.91 -3.83
CA GLY A 524 8.44 -22.63 -2.56
C GLY A 524 7.39 -23.73 -2.64
N MET A 525 7.69 -24.91 -2.12
CA MET A 525 6.75 -26.03 -2.01
C MET A 525 6.79 -26.58 -0.59
N GLY A 526 5.62 -26.87 -0.03
CA GLY A 526 5.51 -27.46 1.28
C GLY A 526 4.49 -28.59 1.27
N TYR A 527 4.83 -29.73 1.84
CA TYR A 527 3.93 -30.86 1.95
C TYR A 527 3.95 -31.44 3.35
N LYS A 528 2.78 -31.57 3.94
CA LYS A 528 2.62 -32.17 5.26
C LYS A 528 2.00 -33.56 5.14
N VAL A 529 2.75 -34.57 5.57
CA VAL A 529 2.29 -35.96 5.70
C VAL A 529 1.92 -36.21 7.16
N ASN A 530 0.63 -36.44 7.41
CA ASN A 530 0.16 -36.77 8.77
C ASN A 530 0.31 -38.24 9.04
N ASN A 531 0.70 -38.59 10.27
CA ASN A 531 0.88 -39.97 10.73
C ASN A 531 1.89 -40.78 9.86
N PHE A 532 3.03 -40.16 9.55
CA PHE A 532 4.11 -40.78 8.79
C PHE A 532 4.92 -41.74 9.70
N ASP A 533 4.96 -43.02 9.38
CA ASP A 533 5.74 -44.03 10.11
C ASP A 533 7.06 -44.32 9.39
N PHE A 534 8.11 -43.53 9.73
CA PHE A 534 9.44 -43.67 9.16
C PHE A 534 10.09 -45.00 9.52
N PHE A 535 9.89 -45.48 10.74
CA PHE A 535 10.47 -46.73 11.22
C PHE A 535 9.78 -47.98 10.65
N GLY A 536 8.49 -47.89 10.33
CA GLY A 536 7.76 -48.94 9.62
C GLY A 536 8.24 -49.12 8.18
N LEU A 537 8.83 -48.09 7.57
CA LEU A 537 9.43 -48.12 6.22
C LEU A 537 10.81 -48.77 6.19
N LEU A 538 11.59 -48.64 7.28
CA LEU A 538 12.95 -49.20 7.42
C LEU A 538 12.95 -50.62 8.02
N GLY A 539 11.87 -51.02 8.71
CA GLY A 539 11.70 -52.33 9.31
C GLY A 539 11.11 -53.32 8.31
N ASN A 540 11.85 -54.34 7.94
CA ASN A 540 11.47 -55.40 7.04
C ASN A 540 10.13 -56.03 7.48
N GLY A 541 9.15 -55.97 6.60
CA GLY A 541 7.75 -56.23 6.75
C GLY A 541 7.32 -57.39 7.63
N ASN A 542 6.67 -57.06 8.71
CA ASN A 542 5.63 -57.93 9.25
C ASN A 542 4.27 -57.46 8.73
N LYS A 543 3.81 -58.15 7.68
CA LYS A 543 2.46 -58.01 7.11
C LYS A 543 1.45 -58.14 8.24
N SER A 544 0.88 -57.09 8.73
CA SER A 544 -0.29 -57.12 9.59
C SER A 544 -1.44 -57.79 8.81
N ARG A 545 -1.81 -58.99 9.24
CA ARG A 545 -2.95 -59.76 8.72
C ARG A 545 -4.21 -58.90 8.71
N LYS A 546 -4.73 -58.67 7.48
CA LYS A 546 -6.12 -58.24 7.29
C LYS A 546 -7.04 -59.26 7.96
N VAL A 547 -7.63 -58.88 9.06
CA VAL A 547 -8.76 -59.63 9.64
C VAL A 547 -9.93 -59.45 8.69
N LYS A 548 -10.23 -60.50 7.94
CA LYS A 548 -11.48 -60.66 7.18
C LYS A 548 -12.61 -60.71 8.22
N ASN A 549 -13.42 -59.67 8.29
CA ASN A 549 -14.71 -59.73 8.98
C ASN A 549 -15.65 -60.68 8.24
N ASN A 550 -15.82 -61.89 8.77
CA ASN A 550 -16.83 -62.81 8.35
C ASN A 550 -18.17 -62.32 8.93
N LYS A 551 -19.10 -61.99 8.05
CA LYS A 551 -20.49 -61.74 8.39
C LYS A 551 -21.13 -63.04 8.76
N ASN A 552 -21.55 -63.22 10.00
CA ASN A 552 -22.66 -64.12 10.33
C ASN A 552 -23.65 -63.40 11.25
N LYS A 553 -24.89 -63.44 10.78
CA LYS A 553 -26.10 -63.05 11.49
C LYS A 553 -26.33 -63.97 12.68
N ASN A 554 -26.77 -63.43 13.84
CA ASN A 554 -28.06 -63.72 14.44
C ASN A 554 -28.32 -62.98 15.74
N GLN A 555 -29.44 -62.34 15.75
CA GLN A 555 -30.48 -62.06 16.76
C GLN A 555 -30.14 -62.01 18.27
N ASN A 556 -30.73 -60.86 18.79
CA ASN A 556 -31.30 -60.69 20.14
C ASN A 556 -30.39 -60.84 21.35
N ASP A 557 -30.14 -59.65 21.99
CA ASP A 557 -30.62 -59.42 23.34
C ASP A 557 -30.47 -57.96 23.80
N LYS A 558 -31.50 -57.55 24.49
CA LYS A 558 -31.64 -56.24 25.10
C LYS A 558 -30.82 -56.15 26.40
N ASN A 559 -30.37 -54.94 26.69
CA ASN A 559 -29.92 -54.41 27.99
C ASN A 559 -28.58 -54.90 28.52
N LYS A 560 -27.58 -53.97 28.40
CA LYS A 560 -26.83 -53.57 29.59
C LYS A 560 -25.93 -52.36 29.25
N SER A 561 -26.14 -51.30 29.96
CA SER A 561 -25.21 -50.19 30.10
C SER A 561 -23.86 -50.72 30.56
N SER A 562 -22.86 -50.61 29.73
CA SER A 562 -21.47 -50.73 30.14
C SER A 562 -20.64 -49.69 29.38
N SER A 563 -20.09 -48.80 30.13
CA SER A 563 -19.07 -47.87 29.74
C SER A 563 -17.96 -48.59 29.00
N SER A 564 -18.02 -48.57 27.67
CA SER A 564 -16.87 -48.97 26.88
C SER A 564 -15.80 -47.87 26.99
N ASN A 565 -14.84 -48.12 27.82
CA ASN A 565 -13.53 -47.49 27.85
C ASN A 565 -12.96 -47.61 26.43
N LYS A 566 -13.20 -46.58 25.60
CA LYS A 566 -12.41 -46.36 24.41
C LYS A 566 -11.02 -46.04 24.91
N ASN A 567 -10.17 -47.03 24.95
CA ASN A 567 -8.73 -46.83 24.99
C ASN A 567 -8.39 -45.88 23.83
N ASN A 568 -8.46 -44.61 24.10
CA ASN A 568 -7.77 -43.58 23.35
C ASN A 568 -6.28 -43.91 23.51
N ARG A 569 -5.76 -44.82 22.71
CA ARG A 569 -4.37 -44.71 22.31
C ARG A 569 -4.26 -43.38 21.67
N SER A 570 -3.86 -42.36 22.44
CA SER A 570 -3.38 -41.08 21.93
C SER A 570 -2.15 -41.41 21.10
N GLY A 571 -2.39 -41.83 19.85
CA GLY A 571 -1.35 -41.99 18.87
C GLY A 571 -0.70 -40.60 18.74
N PHE A 572 0.57 -40.53 19.06
CA PHE A 572 1.36 -39.35 18.76
C PHE A 572 1.24 -39.09 17.28
N ASN A 573 0.82 -37.88 16.93
CA ASN A 573 0.84 -37.45 15.54
C ASN A 573 2.30 -37.33 15.12
N THR A 574 2.82 -38.33 14.47
CA THR A 574 4.13 -38.33 13.82
C THR A 574 3.94 -37.64 12.47
N ASP A 575 4.13 -36.33 12.43
CA ASP A 575 3.97 -35.54 11.22
C ASP A 575 5.32 -35.33 10.55
N LEU A 576 5.38 -35.52 9.24
CA LEU A 576 6.52 -35.16 8.40
C LEU A 576 6.18 -33.92 7.57
N ASN A 577 6.91 -32.85 7.79
CA ASN A 577 6.81 -31.61 7.01
C ASN A 577 7.99 -31.55 6.04
N LEU A 578 7.69 -31.55 4.76
CA LEU A 578 8.67 -31.37 3.69
C LEU A 578 8.58 -29.95 3.15
N ARG A 579 9.70 -29.31 2.98
CA ARG A 579 9.82 -27.99 2.37
C ARG A 579 10.93 -27.98 1.34
N LEU A 580 10.63 -27.42 0.17
CA LEU A 580 11.55 -27.21 -0.92
C LEU A 580 11.44 -25.75 -1.36
N ASP A 581 12.53 -25.01 -1.28
CA ASP A 581 12.63 -23.64 -1.74
C ASP A 581 13.71 -23.52 -2.82
N LEU A 582 13.33 -23.00 -3.97
CA LEU A 582 14.20 -22.70 -5.11
C LEU A 582 14.23 -21.20 -5.32
N SER A 583 15.40 -20.63 -5.51
CA SER A 583 15.56 -19.21 -5.83
C SER A 583 16.61 -19.03 -6.95
N PHE A 584 16.20 -18.27 -7.96
CA PHE A 584 17.08 -17.83 -9.06
C PHE A 584 17.13 -16.33 -9.01
N ARG A 585 18.30 -15.78 -8.77
CA ARG A 585 18.55 -14.35 -8.72
C ARG A 585 19.56 -13.94 -9.78
N LYS A 586 19.23 -12.89 -10.52
CA LYS A 586 20.17 -12.20 -11.39
C LYS A 586 20.22 -10.73 -10.96
N GLN A 587 21.40 -10.28 -10.57
CA GLN A 587 21.65 -8.90 -10.17
C GLN A 587 22.75 -8.31 -11.04
N ALA A 588 22.57 -7.05 -11.43
CA ALA A 588 23.57 -6.28 -12.16
C ALA A 588 23.57 -4.83 -11.68
N ALA A 589 24.73 -4.22 -11.66
CA ALA A 589 24.89 -2.79 -11.42
C ALA A 589 25.73 -2.18 -12.54
N ILE A 590 25.23 -1.08 -13.09
CA ILE A 590 25.83 -0.36 -14.22
C ILE A 590 26.07 1.08 -13.77
N CYS A 591 27.29 1.54 -14.00
CA CYS A 591 27.66 2.95 -13.85
C CYS A 591 27.55 3.63 -15.22
N ARG A 592 26.76 4.69 -15.31
CA ARG A 592 26.51 5.47 -16.50
C ARG A 592 27.09 6.86 -16.32
N ASP A 593 28.13 7.18 -17.05
CA ASP A 593 28.77 8.50 -17.05
C ASP A 593 27.97 9.47 -17.91
N ILE A 594 27.51 10.56 -17.31
CA ILE A 594 26.59 11.51 -17.96
C ILE A 594 27.36 12.43 -18.90
N ALA A 595 28.61 12.78 -18.56
CA ALA A 595 29.41 13.71 -19.35
C ALA A 595 29.87 13.08 -20.66
N SER A 596 30.31 11.82 -20.63
CA SER A 596 30.77 11.06 -21.80
C SER A 596 29.65 10.24 -22.48
N MET A 597 28.47 10.15 -21.86
CA MET A 597 27.33 9.31 -22.28
C MET A 597 27.71 7.82 -22.44
N THR A 598 28.65 7.34 -21.64
CA THR A 598 29.14 5.95 -21.67
C THR A 598 28.58 5.16 -20.51
N SER A 599 28.50 3.85 -20.66
CA SER A 599 28.00 2.95 -19.62
C SER A 599 28.94 1.76 -19.43
N THR A 600 29.21 1.40 -18.18
CA THR A 600 30.08 0.28 -17.81
C THR A 600 29.45 -0.54 -16.70
N ALA A 601 29.59 -1.87 -16.76
CA ALA A 601 29.19 -2.72 -15.66
C ALA A 601 30.13 -2.53 -14.46
N SER A 602 29.57 -2.25 -13.30
CA SER A 602 30.35 -2.08 -12.05
C SER A 602 30.38 -3.37 -11.23
N SER A 603 29.29 -4.12 -11.21
CA SER A 603 29.19 -5.41 -10.52
C SER A 603 27.99 -6.21 -11.01
N GLY A 604 27.92 -7.46 -10.60
CA GLY A 604 26.76 -8.29 -10.84
C GLY A 604 27.03 -9.75 -10.52
N ASN A 605 25.97 -10.48 -10.25
CA ASN A 605 26.03 -11.91 -10.04
C ASN A 605 24.73 -12.60 -10.43
N SER A 606 24.86 -13.88 -10.75
CA SER A 606 23.74 -14.80 -10.90
C SER A 606 23.84 -15.83 -9.78
N ALA A 607 22.80 -15.95 -8.96
CA ALA A 607 22.76 -16.88 -7.84
C ALA A 607 21.60 -17.87 -8.03
N PHE A 608 21.91 -19.15 -7.85
CA PHE A 608 20.94 -20.22 -7.71
C PHE A 608 20.99 -20.78 -6.30
N LYS A 609 19.85 -20.86 -5.62
CA LYS A 609 19.75 -21.47 -4.30
C LYS A 609 18.66 -22.53 -4.32
N LEU A 610 19.03 -23.72 -3.82
CA LEU A 610 18.14 -24.84 -3.53
C LEU A 610 18.22 -25.11 -2.03
N SER A 611 17.07 -25.03 -1.35
CA SER A 611 16.93 -25.37 0.07
C SER A 611 15.87 -26.45 0.21
N PHE A 612 16.26 -27.58 0.78
CA PHE A 612 15.34 -28.66 1.14
C PHE A 612 15.38 -28.89 2.65
N ALA A 613 14.22 -28.98 3.27
CA ALA A 613 14.09 -29.31 4.68
C ALA A 613 13.02 -30.37 4.88
N ALA A 614 13.29 -31.30 5.78
CA ALA A 614 12.37 -32.35 6.20
C ALA A 614 12.33 -32.41 7.73
N ASP A 615 11.22 -31.95 8.31
CA ASP A 615 11.02 -31.94 9.75
C ASP A 615 10.09 -33.08 10.14
N TYR A 616 10.62 -34.03 10.89
CA TYR A 616 9.90 -35.21 11.37
C TYR A 616 9.67 -35.12 12.88
N THR A 617 8.42 -35.06 13.29
CA THR A 617 8.03 -35.04 14.69
C THR A 617 7.89 -36.50 15.21
N LEU A 618 8.93 -36.99 15.89
CA LEU A 618 8.96 -38.31 16.46
C LEU A 618 8.08 -38.44 17.69
N SER A 619 8.02 -37.41 18.52
CA SER A 619 7.19 -37.33 19.71
C SER A 619 6.87 -35.89 20.04
N ARG A 620 6.05 -35.66 21.10
CA ARG A 620 5.80 -34.27 21.59
C ARG A 620 7.08 -33.56 22.05
N LEU A 621 8.11 -34.33 22.39
CA LEU A 621 9.37 -33.82 22.95
C LEU A 621 10.52 -33.84 21.96
N LEU A 622 10.41 -34.62 20.87
CA LEU A 622 11.52 -34.86 19.95
C LEU A 622 11.13 -34.61 18.52
N THR A 623 11.81 -33.69 17.88
CA THR A 623 11.71 -33.40 16.45
C THR A 623 13.08 -33.62 15.82
N MET A 624 13.11 -34.33 14.70
CA MET A 624 14.26 -34.54 13.86
C MET A 624 14.11 -33.68 12.61
N SER A 625 15.12 -32.87 12.30
CA SER A 625 15.14 -32.02 11.11
C SER A 625 16.35 -32.36 10.27
N PHE A 626 16.09 -32.69 9.02
CA PHE A 626 17.11 -32.81 7.99
C PHE A 626 17.06 -31.58 7.10
N TYR A 627 18.21 -31.01 6.75
CA TYR A 627 18.30 -29.94 5.80
C TYR A 627 19.41 -30.18 4.78
N TYR A 628 19.19 -29.67 3.58
CA TYR A 628 20.14 -29.63 2.48
C TYR A 628 20.02 -28.27 1.79
N ASP A 629 21.07 -27.48 1.84
CA ASP A 629 21.18 -26.18 1.20
C ASP A 629 22.32 -26.20 0.18
N ARG A 630 22.03 -25.81 -1.04
CA ARG A 630 23.03 -25.61 -2.08
C ARG A 630 22.85 -24.25 -2.70
N GLN A 631 23.93 -23.47 -2.70
CA GLN A 631 23.97 -22.16 -3.32
C GLN A 631 25.14 -22.09 -4.30
N THR A 632 24.83 -21.74 -5.54
CA THR A 632 25.82 -21.45 -6.57
C THR A 632 25.75 -19.97 -6.91
N ASN A 633 26.90 -19.30 -6.91
CA ASN A 633 27.03 -17.88 -7.18
C ASN A 633 28.02 -17.70 -8.33
N THR A 634 27.56 -17.10 -9.44
CA THR A 634 28.39 -16.86 -10.63
C THR A 634 28.49 -15.37 -10.85
N PRO A 635 29.68 -14.76 -10.70
CA PRO A 635 29.89 -13.34 -10.97
C PRO A 635 29.62 -12.99 -12.43
N LEU A 636 29.11 -11.79 -12.68
CA LEU A 636 28.91 -11.26 -14.03
C LEU A 636 30.21 -10.81 -14.66
N LEU A 637 31.15 -10.33 -13.82
CA LEU A 637 32.49 -9.87 -14.21
C LEU A 637 33.50 -10.89 -13.70
N SER A 638 34.03 -11.68 -14.60
CA SER A 638 35.01 -12.74 -14.27
C SER A 638 36.41 -12.23 -13.89
N SER A 639 36.69 -10.94 -14.12
CA SER A 639 37.97 -10.31 -13.80
C SER A 639 38.18 -10.07 -12.30
N SER A 640 37.10 -10.06 -11.49
CA SER A 640 37.19 -9.70 -10.06
C SER A 640 36.82 -10.84 -9.10
N SER A 641 36.19 -11.92 -9.57
CA SER A 641 35.78 -13.03 -8.69
C SER A 641 35.45 -14.31 -9.47
N TYR A 642 35.55 -15.46 -8.78
CA TYR A 642 35.31 -16.78 -9.36
C TYR A 642 33.90 -17.29 -8.97
N PRO A 643 33.31 -18.18 -9.80
CA PRO A 643 32.09 -18.89 -9.41
C PRO A 643 32.35 -19.71 -8.13
N THR A 644 31.41 -19.61 -7.20
CA THR A 644 31.46 -20.34 -5.93
C THR A 644 30.22 -21.22 -5.80
N THR A 645 30.39 -22.41 -5.24
CA THR A 645 29.28 -23.29 -4.87
C THR A 645 29.49 -23.73 -3.43
N THR A 646 28.51 -23.44 -2.61
CA THR A 646 28.45 -23.89 -1.22
C THR A 646 27.33 -24.92 -1.09
N THR A 647 27.64 -26.02 -0.41
CA THR A 647 26.68 -27.08 -0.11
C THR A 647 26.76 -27.38 1.37
N ASP A 648 25.64 -27.19 2.05
CA ASP A 648 25.48 -27.45 3.47
C ASP A 648 24.38 -28.49 3.66
N PHE A 649 24.64 -29.49 4.45
CA PHE A 649 23.62 -30.47 4.85
C PHE A 649 23.81 -30.86 6.31
N GLY A 650 22.73 -31.22 6.95
CA GLY A 650 22.83 -31.59 8.35
C GLY A 650 21.57 -32.24 8.88
N LEU A 651 21.76 -32.92 10.00
CA LEU A 651 20.70 -33.53 10.79
C LEU A 651 20.70 -32.84 12.17
N SER A 652 19.54 -32.32 12.55
CA SER A 652 19.34 -31.70 13.87
C SER A 652 18.28 -32.49 14.65
N LEU A 653 18.58 -32.76 15.92
CA LEU A 653 17.64 -33.34 16.86
C LEU A 653 17.29 -32.30 17.91
N LYS A 654 16.04 -31.88 17.93
CA LYS A 654 15.52 -30.92 18.90
C LYS A 654 14.70 -31.65 19.97
N PHE A 655 15.19 -31.59 21.20
CA PHE A 655 14.49 -32.09 22.36
C PHE A 655 13.89 -30.92 23.16
N SER A 656 12.59 -30.91 23.34
CA SER A 656 11.85 -29.89 24.08
C SER A 656 11.37 -30.46 25.41
N LEU A 657 11.96 -29.99 26.49
CA LEU A 657 11.49 -30.30 27.85
C LEU A 657 10.30 -29.39 28.13
N THR A 658 9.09 -29.93 27.98
CA THR A 658 7.90 -29.28 28.53
C THR A 658 7.68 -29.76 29.95
N ARG A 659 7.57 -28.80 30.88
CA ARG A 659 7.12 -29.05 32.22
C ARG A 659 5.63 -29.34 32.26
#